data_a7ca4cee24d1f5df44dc88b3adec575c
#
_entry.id   a7ca4cee24d1f5df44dc88b3adec575c
#
_cell.length_a   1.000
_cell.length_b   1.000
_cell.length_c   1.000
_cell.angle_alpha   90.00
_cell.angle_beta   90.00
_cell.angle_gamma   90.00
#
_symmetry.space_group_name_H-M   'P 1'
#
loop_
_entity.id
_entity.type
_entity.pdbx_description
1 polymer ?
#
loop_
_entity_poly.entity_id
_entity_poly.type
_entity_poly.pdbx_seq_one_letter_code
_entity_poly.pdbx_strand_id
1 'polypeptide(L)'
;MRIRNTITIVGLTVFFILVGATVSILAQTESPRSLSAVKSQTEFDAMAVTYDPDTPYALPHVLFVIDRKDQNKIYYVNTKRYAFHKDFVNGTYLSLERGREFFENNYLRPNRRFILGTIAYQTPVRRWTFEFWDGDLIAADQIKLVADKIKATFFKPVAYKPNSIRQDDESRKIAGLERVSQSDIAKEQEYQALNVAKGLGRIHVIPKLDDHVEIGFNEILVLDEVPIQLPPVAGVITSQPSTPLSHINLLAKGWGVPNAYVKNALTLLKQYDGRWVEFEARHDGYSIKFADLDQLREYQRRLAQRLDVMKPKFDLAETRLLGLAQQRSRSAIAFGGKSANLGEVMNAKLPGIVVPNGFTIPFYYYDDFLKANKLDDVIFALLNNQKFVHDPAYRRGKLVELRETIKQAKFDDDLRSQLLRRVHREFPGKGLFVRSSSNSEDLPNFSGAGLYTTVPNVRGDDELIEAIKTVWASLWNFEAYEARERAVIDHSKIFMAVLIQEGINSESSGVMITTDPFDKDNKGAIYISAKRGLGIKVVEGKKVAEQIIFRQRANAVQVLTRSDEDSLLTFDANGGVKEIAITGERVVLTDAVIRRLVSAASAIKRVFASRDQDIEWAYMKGQIYIVQSRPFISGG
;
A
#
# COMPACT_ATOMS: atom_id res chain seq x y z
N MET A 1 -12.35 69.34 66.08
CA MET A 1 -13.30 70.43 66.42
C MET A 1 -14.50 70.28 65.50
N ARG A 2 -15.67 70.16 66.09
CA ARG A 2 -17.02 70.01 65.56
C ARG A 2 -17.36 71.00 64.44
N ILE A 3 -18.24 70.59 63.51
CA ILE A 3 -19.54 71.21 63.13
C ILE A 3 -19.99 70.44 61.88
N ARG A 4 -20.98 69.61 61.92
CA ARG A 4 -22.44 69.66 61.82
C ARG A 4 -23.00 70.15 60.46
N ASN A 5 -23.57 69.22 59.74
CA ASN A 5 -24.89 69.16 59.07
C ASN A 5 -25.43 70.42 58.32
N THR A 6 -25.86 70.21 57.10
CA THR A 6 -27.25 70.45 56.73
C THR A 6 -27.64 69.67 55.46
N ILE A 7 -28.76 68.94 55.55
CA ILE A 7 -29.42 68.21 54.50
C ILE A 7 -30.32 69.19 53.71
N THR A 8 -30.19 69.19 52.40
CA THR A 8 -31.17 69.82 51.52
C THR A 8 -31.65 68.78 50.53
N ILE A 9 -32.93 68.38 50.68
CA ILE A 9 -33.69 67.50 49.76
C ILE A 9 -34.11 68.37 48.60
N VAL A 10 -33.60 68.06 47.36
CA VAL A 10 -34.22 68.52 46.14
C VAL A 10 -34.72 67.32 45.37
N GLY A 11 -36.03 67.18 45.30
CA GLY A 11 -36.74 66.14 44.56
C GLY A 11 -36.50 66.35 43.07
N LEU A 12 -35.91 65.38 42.40
CA LEU A 12 -35.84 65.30 40.96
C LEU A 12 -36.71 64.12 40.51
N THR A 13 -37.84 64.46 39.90
CA THR A 13 -38.76 63.51 39.26
C THR A 13 -38.03 62.89 38.05
N VAL A 14 -37.56 61.68 38.16
CA VAL A 14 -36.97 60.93 37.03
C VAL A 14 -38.09 60.24 36.27
N PHE A 15 -38.32 60.71 35.07
CA PHE A 15 -39.20 60.13 34.07
C PHE A 15 -38.59 58.81 33.59
N PHE A 16 -39.13 57.64 33.97
CA PHE A 16 -38.73 56.34 33.45
C PHE A 16 -39.31 56.18 32.05
N ILE A 17 -38.47 56.41 31.02
CA ILE A 17 -38.75 55.93 29.67
C ILE A 17 -38.38 54.45 29.66
N LEU A 18 -39.39 53.58 29.69
CA LEU A 18 -39.24 52.15 29.41
C LEU A 18 -38.94 52.02 27.91
N VAL A 19 -37.66 52.03 27.55
CA VAL A 19 -37.20 51.47 26.26
C VAL A 19 -37.21 49.96 26.45
N GLY A 20 -38.25 49.31 25.95
CA GLY A 20 -38.31 47.85 25.83
C GLY A 20 -37.24 47.32 24.89
N ALA A 21 -36.04 47.09 25.39
CA ALA A 21 -35.06 46.28 24.72
C ALA A 21 -35.52 44.83 24.81
N THR A 22 -36.24 44.38 23.80
CA THR A 22 -36.45 42.96 23.59
C THR A 22 -35.05 42.34 23.29
N VAL A 23 -34.35 41.92 24.33
CA VAL A 23 -33.23 41.00 24.21
C VAL A 23 -33.82 39.71 23.68
N SER A 24 -33.79 39.55 22.37
CA SER A 24 -33.94 38.23 21.74
C SER A 24 -32.82 37.37 22.26
N ILE A 25 -33.03 36.62 23.31
CA ILE A 25 -32.22 35.47 23.67
C ILE A 25 -32.37 34.51 22.49
N LEU A 26 -31.47 34.61 21.54
CA LEU A 26 -31.19 33.52 20.62
C LEU A 26 -30.75 32.36 21.51
N ALA A 27 -31.73 31.57 21.95
CA ALA A 27 -31.43 30.23 22.44
C ALA A 27 -30.64 29.57 21.31
N GLN A 28 -29.37 29.36 21.49
CA GLN A 28 -28.62 28.42 20.69
C GLN A 28 -29.32 27.09 20.88
N THR A 29 -30.23 26.77 19.98
CA THR A 29 -30.87 25.45 19.94
C THR A 29 -29.71 24.49 19.68
N GLU A 30 -29.30 23.77 20.74
CA GLU A 30 -28.34 22.67 20.60
C GLU A 30 -28.75 21.84 19.39
N SER A 31 -27.84 21.64 18.44
CA SER A 31 -28.13 20.81 17.28
C SER A 31 -28.61 19.44 17.76
N PRO A 32 -29.68 18.89 17.19
CA PRO A 32 -30.33 17.67 17.69
C PRO A 32 -29.32 16.52 17.71
N ARG A 33 -29.45 15.61 18.67
CA ARG A 33 -28.63 14.39 18.76
C ARG A 33 -28.88 13.47 17.57
N SER A 34 -30.11 13.42 17.08
CA SER A 34 -30.55 12.68 15.91
C SER A 34 -31.89 13.19 15.42
N LEU A 35 -32.22 12.88 14.17
CA LEU A 35 -33.54 13.10 13.57
C LEU A 35 -34.18 11.75 13.20
N SER A 36 -35.50 11.64 13.26
CA SER A 36 -36.25 10.46 12.76
C SER A 36 -36.53 10.54 11.25
N ALA A 37 -36.39 11.72 10.67
CA ALA A 37 -36.44 11.98 9.24
C ALA A 37 -35.53 13.16 8.90
N VAL A 38 -34.91 13.15 7.73
CA VAL A 38 -34.18 14.30 7.18
C VAL A 38 -35.00 14.84 6.01
N LYS A 39 -35.51 16.07 6.15
CA LYS A 39 -36.48 16.65 5.23
C LYS A 39 -35.86 17.64 4.24
N SER A 40 -34.62 18.05 4.47
CA SER A 40 -33.94 19.04 3.63
C SER A 40 -32.42 18.88 3.66
N GLN A 41 -31.76 19.48 2.67
CA GLN A 41 -30.29 19.59 2.64
C GLN A 41 -29.77 20.30 3.90
N THR A 42 -30.43 21.36 4.34
CA THR A 42 -30.02 22.11 5.52
C THR A 42 -30.01 21.25 6.78
N GLU A 43 -31.02 20.38 6.97
CA GLU A 43 -31.08 19.45 8.10
C GLU A 43 -29.94 18.42 8.01
N PHE A 44 -29.63 17.94 6.81
CA PHE A 44 -28.49 17.03 6.58
C PHE A 44 -27.17 17.74 6.93
N ASP A 45 -26.92 18.90 6.36
CA ASP A 45 -25.65 19.67 6.55
C ASP A 45 -25.43 20.08 8.01
N ALA A 46 -26.50 20.29 8.76
CA ALA A 46 -26.44 20.57 10.21
C ALA A 46 -25.83 19.41 11.01
N MET A 47 -25.96 18.17 10.52
CA MET A 47 -25.51 16.94 11.21
C MET A 47 -24.31 16.27 10.54
N ALA A 48 -24.10 16.51 9.25
CA ALA A 48 -23.11 15.81 8.45
C ALA A 48 -21.68 16.26 8.76
N VAL A 49 -20.77 15.29 8.80
CA VAL A 49 -19.32 15.51 8.67
C VAL A 49 -18.93 15.24 7.22
N THR A 50 -18.00 16.01 6.70
CA THR A 50 -17.45 15.81 5.36
C THR A 50 -16.03 15.29 5.49
N TYR A 51 -15.76 14.10 4.94
CA TYR A 51 -14.40 13.65 4.73
C TYR A 51 -13.82 14.31 3.49
N ASP A 52 -12.53 14.61 3.51
CA ASP A 52 -11.79 15.26 2.44
C ASP A 52 -12.52 16.51 1.89
N PRO A 53 -12.88 17.48 2.76
CA PRO A 53 -13.58 18.68 2.34
C PRO A 53 -12.76 19.45 1.31
N ASP A 54 -13.45 20.19 0.44
CA ASP A 54 -12.83 21.02 -0.61
C ASP A 54 -12.04 20.23 -1.68
N THR A 55 -12.25 18.93 -1.77
CA THR A 55 -11.69 18.07 -2.81
C THR A 55 -12.79 17.48 -3.70
N PRO A 56 -12.46 17.00 -4.91
CA PRO A 56 -13.41 16.25 -5.74
C PRO A 56 -13.95 14.96 -5.09
N TYR A 57 -13.34 14.52 -3.99
CA TYR A 57 -13.67 13.32 -3.22
C TYR A 57 -14.42 13.64 -1.94
N ALA A 58 -14.80 14.90 -1.75
CA ALA A 58 -15.59 15.30 -0.59
C ALA A 58 -16.77 14.36 -0.37
N LEU A 59 -16.85 13.77 0.83
CA LEU A 59 -17.85 12.78 1.20
C LEU A 59 -18.63 13.27 2.42
N PRO A 60 -19.63 14.16 2.24
CA PRO A 60 -20.52 14.53 3.31
C PRO A 60 -21.41 13.33 3.69
N HIS A 61 -21.47 13.01 4.98
CA HIS A 61 -22.17 11.82 5.46
C HIS A 61 -22.77 12.02 6.85
N VAL A 62 -23.84 11.26 7.10
CA VAL A 62 -24.43 11.07 8.43
C VAL A 62 -24.55 9.58 8.73
N LEU A 63 -24.35 9.20 9.99
CA LEU A 63 -24.64 7.85 10.45
C LEU A 63 -26.14 7.64 10.60
N PHE A 64 -26.61 6.40 10.46
CA PHE A 64 -27.96 6.03 10.86
C PHE A 64 -27.97 4.78 11.73
N VAL A 65 -28.95 4.70 12.61
CA VAL A 65 -29.25 3.55 13.48
C VAL A 65 -30.70 3.19 13.31
N ILE A 66 -30.99 1.92 13.02
CA ILE A 66 -32.39 1.40 13.09
C ILE A 66 -32.48 0.46 14.29
N ASP A 67 -33.36 0.78 15.25
CA ASP A 67 -33.65 -0.11 16.38
C ASP A 67 -34.81 -1.07 16.03
N ARG A 68 -34.49 -2.32 15.79
CA ARG A 68 -35.47 -3.36 15.42
C ARG A 68 -36.39 -3.73 16.55
N LYS A 69 -36.05 -3.43 17.81
CA LYS A 69 -36.93 -3.63 18.97
C LYS A 69 -37.93 -2.48 19.17
N ASP A 70 -37.68 -1.30 18.58
CA ASP A 70 -38.56 -0.16 18.60
C ASP A 70 -39.21 0.07 17.22
N GLN A 71 -39.98 -0.91 16.72
CA GLN A 71 -40.76 -0.86 15.46
C GLN A 71 -39.91 -0.44 14.24
N ASN A 72 -38.66 -0.84 14.22
CA ASN A 72 -37.68 -0.43 13.21
C ASN A 72 -37.55 1.10 13.09
N LYS A 73 -37.54 1.79 14.21
CA LYS A 73 -37.36 3.24 14.24
C LYS A 73 -35.98 3.61 13.78
N ILE A 74 -35.90 4.56 12.83
CA ILE A 74 -34.63 5.08 12.32
C ILE A 74 -34.24 6.34 13.08
N TYR A 75 -32.94 6.46 13.35
CA TYR A 75 -32.25 7.62 13.88
C TYR A 75 -31.17 8.05 12.91
N TYR A 76 -31.30 9.21 12.27
CA TYR A 76 -30.22 9.87 11.55
C TYR A 76 -29.36 10.60 12.58
N VAL A 77 -28.16 10.10 12.80
CA VAL A 77 -27.31 10.50 13.91
C VAL A 77 -26.53 11.76 13.55
N ASN A 78 -26.47 12.71 14.44
CA ASN A 78 -25.59 13.87 14.29
C ASN A 78 -24.11 13.44 14.37
N THR A 79 -23.47 13.30 13.21
CA THR A 79 -22.09 12.81 13.08
C THR A 79 -21.06 13.80 13.61
N LYS A 80 -21.40 15.10 13.68
CA LYS A 80 -20.58 16.11 14.35
C LYS A 80 -20.48 15.88 15.86
N ARG A 81 -21.47 15.21 16.43
CA ARG A 81 -21.56 14.93 17.88
C ARG A 81 -21.12 13.50 18.22
N TYR A 82 -21.41 12.54 17.35
CA TYR A 82 -21.13 11.12 17.55
C TYR A 82 -20.35 10.56 16.36
N ALA A 83 -19.07 10.36 16.55
CA ALA A 83 -18.18 9.85 15.49
C ALA A 83 -18.46 8.38 15.10
N PHE A 84 -19.05 7.59 16.03
CA PHE A 84 -19.35 6.18 15.80
C PHE A 84 -20.76 5.83 16.27
N HIS A 85 -21.38 4.83 15.64
CA HIS A 85 -22.72 4.34 16.01
C HIS A 85 -22.82 3.97 17.49
N LYS A 86 -21.78 3.28 18.03
CA LYS A 86 -21.73 2.90 19.44
C LYS A 86 -21.83 4.10 20.39
N ASP A 87 -21.21 5.22 20.01
CA ASP A 87 -21.19 6.42 20.85
C ASP A 87 -22.60 7.04 20.96
N PHE A 88 -23.35 7.01 19.84
CA PHE A 88 -24.73 7.41 19.83
C PHE A 88 -25.60 6.45 20.65
N VAL A 89 -25.52 5.14 20.37
CA VAL A 89 -26.35 4.13 21.04
C VAL A 89 -26.13 4.12 22.55
N ASN A 90 -24.89 4.24 23.01
CA ASN A 90 -24.55 4.28 24.43
C ASN A 90 -24.85 5.66 25.04
N GLY A 91 -24.53 6.75 24.34
CA GLY A 91 -24.77 8.12 24.80
C GLY A 91 -26.25 8.51 24.86
N THR A 92 -27.10 7.74 24.20
CA THR A 92 -28.56 7.89 24.28
C THR A 92 -29.24 6.80 25.12
N TYR A 93 -28.45 5.92 25.74
CA TYR A 93 -28.93 4.81 26.58
C TYR A 93 -29.84 3.80 25.86
N LEU A 94 -29.77 3.71 24.53
CA LEU A 94 -30.46 2.70 23.75
C LEU A 94 -29.91 1.28 24.05
N SER A 95 -28.61 1.17 24.32
CA SER A 95 -27.99 -0.04 24.82
C SER A 95 -26.83 0.29 25.73
N LEU A 96 -26.52 -0.63 26.65
CA LEU A 96 -25.33 -0.58 27.52
C LEU A 96 -24.21 -1.53 27.02
N GLU A 97 -24.43 -2.24 25.94
CA GLU A 97 -23.42 -3.11 25.31
C GLU A 97 -22.17 -2.29 24.95
N ARG A 98 -20.98 -2.83 25.23
CA ARG A 98 -19.70 -2.13 24.98
C ARG A 98 -18.72 -2.99 24.21
N GLY A 99 -17.78 -2.31 23.55
CA GLY A 99 -16.63 -2.95 22.91
C GLY A 99 -17.00 -4.09 21.97
N ARG A 100 -16.41 -5.25 22.22
CA ARG A 100 -16.57 -6.46 21.40
C ARG A 100 -18.00 -6.98 21.38
N GLU A 101 -18.70 -6.94 22.50
CA GLU A 101 -20.10 -7.41 22.60
C GLU A 101 -21.02 -6.61 21.69
N PHE A 102 -20.94 -5.27 21.72
CA PHE A 102 -21.71 -4.41 20.81
C PHE A 102 -21.42 -4.72 19.35
N PHE A 103 -20.14 -4.92 19.04
CA PHE A 103 -19.68 -5.22 17.68
C PHE A 103 -20.24 -6.55 17.17
N GLU A 104 -20.04 -7.65 17.92
CA GLU A 104 -20.52 -8.97 17.54
C GLU A 104 -22.05 -9.02 17.39
N ASN A 105 -22.77 -8.39 18.32
CA ASN A 105 -24.23 -8.42 18.34
C ASN A 105 -24.88 -7.61 17.22
N ASN A 106 -24.22 -6.56 16.70
CA ASN A 106 -24.84 -5.63 15.76
C ASN A 106 -24.23 -5.60 14.36
N TYR A 107 -23.07 -6.25 14.13
CA TYR A 107 -22.47 -6.37 12.80
C TYR A 107 -22.38 -7.82 12.30
N LEU A 108 -22.18 -8.79 13.21
CA LEU A 108 -21.89 -10.17 12.80
C LEU A 108 -23.09 -11.12 12.96
N ARG A 109 -24.07 -10.82 13.85
CA ARG A 109 -25.21 -11.70 14.09
C ARG A 109 -26.39 -11.37 13.18
N PRO A 110 -27.10 -12.40 12.65
CA PRO A 110 -28.31 -12.18 11.86
C PRO A 110 -29.44 -11.55 12.68
N ASN A 111 -29.57 -11.93 13.96
CA ASN A 111 -30.61 -11.43 14.87
C ASN A 111 -30.16 -10.19 15.65
N ARG A 112 -29.47 -9.27 14.98
CA ARG A 112 -29.01 -8.01 15.57
C ARG A 112 -30.18 -7.13 16.00
N ARG A 113 -30.01 -6.40 17.11
CA ARG A 113 -30.98 -5.39 17.53
C ARG A 113 -30.87 -4.15 16.65
N PHE A 114 -29.66 -3.65 16.42
CA PHE A 114 -29.45 -2.45 15.65
C PHE A 114 -28.93 -2.79 14.25
N ILE A 115 -29.48 -2.12 13.23
CA ILE A 115 -28.88 -2.04 11.91
C ILE A 115 -28.18 -0.69 11.83
N LEU A 116 -26.88 -0.71 11.53
CA LEU A 116 -25.97 0.43 11.63
C LEU A 116 -25.39 0.73 10.26
N GLY A 117 -25.58 1.95 9.77
CA GLY A 117 -25.05 2.31 8.45
C GLY A 117 -24.83 3.80 8.30
N THR A 118 -24.46 4.20 7.10
CA THR A 118 -24.11 5.57 6.74
C THR A 118 -24.91 5.99 5.52
N ILE A 119 -25.40 7.22 5.50
CA ILE A 119 -25.86 7.90 4.28
C ILE A 119 -24.81 8.93 3.89
N ALA A 120 -24.37 8.87 2.63
CA ALA A 120 -23.38 9.77 2.09
C ALA A 120 -23.78 10.30 0.71
N TYR A 121 -23.33 11.51 0.39
CA TYR A 121 -23.39 12.03 -0.96
C TYR A 121 -22.09 11.70 -1.68
N GLN A 122 -22.16 10.83 -2.69
CA GLN A 122 -21.02 10.44 -3.51
C GLN A 122 -20.77 11.52 -4.56
N THR A 123 -19.87 12.43 -4.27
CA THR A 123 -19.59 13.61 -5.12
C THR A 123 -19.20 13.22 -6.55
N PRO A 124 -18.38 12.18 -6.80
CA PRO A 124 -17.97 11.80 -8.15
C PRO A 124 -19.15 11.42 -9.06
N VAL A 125 -20.15 10.69 -8.54
CA VAL A 125 -21.33 10.24 -9.28
C VAL A 125 -22.58 11.10 -9.02
N ARG A 126 -22.46 12.14 -8.18
CA ARG A 126 -23.55 13.05 -7.79
C ARG A 126 -24.80 12.33 -7.30
N ARG A 127 -24.61 11.26 -6.50
CA ARG A 127 -25.68 10.40 -6.02
C ARG A 127 -25.66 10.27 -4.51
N TRP A 128 -26.85 10.24 -3.90
CA TRP A 128 -27.02 9.83 -2.51
C TRP A 128 -26.94 8.32 -2.43
N THR A 129 -26.15 7.80 -1.46
CA THR A 129 -26.03 6.37 -1.18
C THR A 129 -26.21 6.08 0.30
N PHE A 130 -26.72 4.89 0.60
CA PHE A 130 -26.55 4.32 1.93
C PHE A 130 -25.67 3.08 1.84
N GLU A 131 -24.90 2.87 2.89
CA GLU A 131 -23.89 1.80 2.92
C GLU A 131 -23.71 1.27 4.33
N PHE A 132 -23.20 0.06 4.43
CA PHE A 132 -22.82 -0.58 5.69
C PHE A 132 -21.31 -0.72 5.75
N TRP A 133 -20.80 -0.92 6.96
CA TRP A 133 -19.41 -1.32 7.11
C TRP A 133 -19.12 -2.59 6.28
N ASP A 134 -17.98 -2.63 5.59
CA ASP A 134 -17.63 -3.70 4.63
C ASP A 134 -17.62 -5.11 5.25
N GLY A 135 -17.26 -5.24 6.54
CA GLY A 135 -17.32 -6.48 7.31
C GLY A 135 -18.70 -6.81 7.91
N ASP A 136 -19.73 -5.98 7.68
CA ASP A 136 -21.08 -6.25 8.18
C ASP A 136 -21.73 -7.42 7.41
N LEU A 137 -22.14 -8.46 8.16
CA LEU A 137 -22.80 -9.65 7.62
C LEU A 137 -24.31 -9.42 7.39
N ILE A 138 -24.67 -8.23 6.92
CA ILE A 138 -26.07 -7.88 6.67
C ILE A 138 -26.71 -8.77 5.60
N ALA A 139 -27.98 -9.13 5.79
CA ALA A 139 -28.76 -9.96 4.89
C ALA A 139 -29.71 -9.13 4.01
N ALA A 140 -30.20 -9.72 2.93
CA ALA A 140 -31.05 -9.06 1.94
C ALA A 140 -32.32 -8.45 2.53
N ASP A 141 -32.98 -9.13 3.47
CA ASP A 141 -34.18 -8.64 4.16
C ASP A 141 -33.88 -7.38 4.98
N GLN A 142 -32.72 -7.31 5.60
CA GLN A 142 -32.29 -6.16 6.38
C GLN A 142 -31.90 -4.98 5.47
N ILE A 143 -31.20 -5.24 4.35
CA ILE A 143 -30.91 -4.21 3.34
C ILE A 143 -32.21 -3.62 2.81
N LYS A 144 -33.19 -4.47 2.47
CA LYS A 144 -34.51 -4.02 2.01
C LYS A 144 -35.25 -3.18 3.05
N LEU A 145 -35.23 -3.61 4.30
CA LEU A 145 -35.82 -2.85 5.42
C LEU A 145 -35.22 -1.44 5.51
N VAL A 146 -33.91 -1.32 5.42
CA VAL A 146 -33.19 -0.04 5.45
C VAL A 146 -33.57 0.81 4.25
N ALA A 147 -33.56 0.25 3.05
CA ALA A 147 -33.94 0.97 1.83
C ALA A 147 -35.38 1.54 1.91
N ASP A 148 -36.31 0.73 2.37
CA ASP A 148 -37.71 1.14 2.54
C ASP A 148 -37.85 2.26 3.60
N LYS A 149 -37.15 2.17 4.72
CA LYS A 149 -37.13 3.20 5.77
C LYS A 149 -36.51 4.51 5.28
N ILE A 150 -35.38 4.46 4.62
CA ILE A 150 -34.69 5.64 4.06
C ILE A 150 -35.57 6.30 2.99
N LYS A 151 -36.20 5.52 2.09
CA LYS A 151 -37.12 6.03 1.09
C LYS A 151 -38.28 6.81 1.69
N ALA A 152 -38.78 6.41 2.87
CA ALA A 152 -39.88 7.06 3.56
C ALA A 152 -39.47 8.30 4.37
N THR A 153 -38.20 8.45 4.74
CA THR A 153 -37.76 9.41 5.77
C THR A 153 -36.61 10.32 5.33
N PHE A 154 -36.06 10.15 4.11
CA PHE A 154 -35.00 10.98 3.58
C PHE A 154 -35.50 11.80 2.37
N PHE A 155 -35.06 13.05 2.25
CA PHE A 155 -35.58 14.04 1.29
C PHE A 155 -35.18 13.81 -0.17
N LYS A 156 -34.28 12.87 -0.45
CA LYS A 156 -33.80 12.52 -1.81
C LYS A 156 -33.85 11.02 -2.03
N PRO A 157 -33.91 10.55 -3.28
CA PRO A 157 -33.65 9.16 -3.60
C PRO A 157 -32.24 8.75 -3.18
N VAL A 158 -32.12 7.59 -2.53
CA VAL A 158 -30.84 7.06 -2.02
C VAL A 158 -30.66 5.66 -2.55
N ALA A 159 -29.56 5.43 -3.30
CA ALA A 159 -29.19 4.13 -3.82
C ALA A 159 -28.39 3.34 -2.77
N TYR A 160 -28.39 2.03 -2.88
CA TYR A 160 -27.53 1.18 -2.05
C TYR A 160 -26.12 1.10 -2.62
N LYS A 161 -25.11 1.28 -1.76
CA LYS A 161 -23.70 1.07 -2.12
C LYS A 161 -23.14 -0.12 -1.35
N PRO A 162 -22.94 -1.28 -1.99
CA PRO A 162 -22.29 -2.41 -1.35
C PRO A 162 -20.79 -2.12 -1.14
N ASN A 163 -20.27 -2.43 0.05
CA ASN A 163 -18.87 -2.30 0.41
C ASN A 163 -18.13 -3.65 0.45
N SER A 164 -18.85 -4.74 0.20
CA SER A 164 -18.27 -6.09 0.03
C SER A 164 -19.09 -6.88 -0.98
N ILE A 165 -18.49 -7.96 -1.51
CA ILE A 165 -19.18 -8.84 -2.46
C ILE A 165 -20.37 -9.53 -1.82
N ARG A 166 -20.20 -10.00 -0.58
CA ARG A 166 -21.35 -10.54 0.15
C ARG A 166 -22.51 -9.56 0.17
N GLN A 167 -22.23 -8.29 0.45
CA GLN A 167 -23.25 -7.25 0.44
C GLN A 167 -23.82 -7.00 -0.96
N ASP A 168 -22.98 -7.07 -2.02
CA ASP A 168 -23.46 -6.97 -3.39
C ASP A 168 -24.34 -8.17 -3.74
N ASP A 169 -23.91 -9.40 -3.42
CA ASP A 169 -24.68 -10.63 -3.66
C ASP A 169 -26.03 -10.62 -2.91
N GLU A 170 -26.02 -10.21 -1.65
CA GLU A 170 -27.28 -10.05 -0.87
C GLU A 170 -28.19 -8.99 -1.50
N SER A 171 -27.65 -7.88 -1.97
CA SER A 171 -28.43 -6.82 -2.61
C SER A 171 -29.05 -7.22 -3.95
N ARG A 172 -28.39 -8.12 -4.71
CA ARG A 172 -28.90 -8.65 -5.99
C ARG A 172 -30.17 -9.46 -5.83
N LYS A 173 -30.44 -10.01 -4.65
CA LYS A 173 -31.66 -10.75 -4.32
C LYS A 173 -32.89 -9.82 -4.17
N ILE A 174 -32.67 -8.51 -4.11
CA ILE A 174 -33.74 -7.53 -3.85
C ILE A 174 -34.18 -6.90 -5.17
N ALA A 175 -35.36 -7.25 -5.63
CA ALA A 175 -35.93 -6.67 -6.85
C ALA A 175 -36.18 -5.17 -6.69
N GLY A 176 -35.78 -4.37 -7.71
CA GLY A 176 -36.00 -2.92 -7.76
C GLY A 176 -35.12 -2.10 -6.82
N LEU A 177 -34.15 -2.69 -6.14
CA LEU A 177 -33.16 -1.95 -5.37
C LEU A 177 -32.18 -1.25 -6.30
N GLU A 178 -32.14 0.07 -6.26
CA GLU A 178 -31.14 0.86 -6.98
C GLU A 178 -29.77 0.74 -6.30
N ARG A 179 -28.74 0.48 -7.08
CA ARG A 179 -27.37 0.25 -6.58
C ARG A 179 -26.36 1.17 -7.27
N VAL A 180 -25.33 1.53 -6.53
CA VAL A 180 -24.13 2.21 -7.03
C VAL A 180 -22.94 1.40 -6.55
N SER A 181 -22.24 0.76 -7.47
CA SER A 181 -21.05 -0.03 -7.13
C SER A 181 -19.82 0.86 -6.93
N GLN A 182 -18.81 0.35 -6.26
CA GLN A 182 -17.51 1.03 -6.17
C GLN A 182 -16.88 1.24 -7.56
N SER A 183 -17.11 0.29 -8.48
CA SER A 183 -16.65 0.43 -9.87
C SER A 183 -17.40 1.54 -10.62
N ASP A 184 -18.68 1.79 -10.31
CA ASP A 184 -19.42 2.91 -10.92
C ASP A 184 -18.86 4.24 -10.42
N ILE A 185 -18.56 4.36 -9.12
CA ILE A 185 -17.92 5.54 -8.54
C ILE A 185 -16.54 5.76 -9.17
N ALA A 186 -15.75 4.70 -9.30
CA ALA A 186 -14.42 4.79 -9.91
C ALA A 186 -14.45 5.13 -11.40
N LYS A 187 -15.46 4.64 -12.16
CA LYS A 187 -15.64 4.98 -13.58
C LYS A 187 -15.95 6.46 -13.80
N GLU A 188 -16.63 7.09 -12.86
CA GLU A 188 -17.00 8.50 -12.92
C GLU A 188 -15.92 9.42 -12.33
N GLN A 189 -14.88 8.87 -11.68
CA GLN A 189 -13.74 9.66 -11.24
C GLN A 189 -12.99 10.19 -12.46
N GLU A 190 -12.81 11.49 -12.56
CA GLU A 190 -12.00 12.11 -13.61
C GLU A 190 -10.52 12.13 -13.27
N TYR A 191 -10.20 12.10 -11.97
CA TYR A 191 -8.85 12.21 -11.46
C TYR A 191 -8.69 11.53 -10.08
N GLN A 192 -7.50 10.98 -9.81
CA GLN A 192 -7.09 10.54 -8.49
C GLN A 192 -5.57 10.68 -8.35
N ALA A 193 -5.11 11.42 -7.35
CA ALA A 193 -3.70 11.40 -6.98
C ALA A 193 -3.34 10.05 -6.35
N LEU A 194 -2.32 9.40 -6.88
CA LEU A 194 -1.75 8.15 -6.35
C LEU A 194 -0.43 8.42 -5.62
N ASN A 195 0.30 9.45 -6.06
CA ASN A 195 1.40 10.05 -5.34
C ASN A 195 1.45 11.55 -5.63
N VAL A 196 1.25 12.36 -4.58
CA VAL A 196 1.34 13.82 -4.66
C VAL A 196 2.80 14.21 -4.75
N ALA A 197 3.19 14.74 -5.89
CA ALA A 197 4.55 15.18 -6.16
C ALA A 197 4.58 16.05 -7.42
N LYS A 198 5.77 16.56 -7.73
CA LYS A 198 6.06 17.36 -8.92
C LYS A 198 7.26 16.76 -9.65
N GLY A 199 7.15 16.64 -10.97
CA GLY A 199 8.19 16.09 -11.83
C GLY A 199 8.38 16.92 -13.09
N LEU A 200 9.62 17.03 -13.55
CA LEU A 200 9.98 17.63 -14.82
C LEU A 200 10.45 16.52 -15.76
N GLY A 201 9.79 16.37 -16.89
CA GLY A 201 10.12 15.31 -17.85
C GLY A 201 9.47 15.51 -19.21
N ARG A 202 9.78 14.60 -20.14
CA ARG A 202 9.19 14.58 -21.47
C ARG A 202 7.96 13.66 -21.45
N ILE A 203 6.80 14.16 -21.85
CA ILE A 203 5.60 13.33 -21.98
C ILE A 203 5.85 12.24 -23.03
N HIS A 204 5.51 11.00 -22.67
CA HIS A 204 5.52 9.86 -23.58
C HIS A 204 4.19 9.12 -23.48
N VAL A 205 3.35 9.24 -24.51
CA VAL A 205 2.01 8.64 -24.55
C VAL A 205 2.09 7.25 -25.14
N ILE A 206 1.92 6.24 -24.31
CA ILE A 206 2.04 4.82 -24.68
C ILE A 206 0.81 4.08 -24.16
N PRO A 207 -0.03 3.46 -25.02
CA PRO A 207 -1.20 2.72 -24.54
C PRO A 207 -0.84 1.59 -23.57
N LYS A 208 0.22 0.85 -23.87
CA LYS A 208 0.69 -0.26 -23.04
C LYS A 208 2.21 -0.30 -23.01
N LEU A 209 2.74 -0.45 -21.80
CA LEU A 209 4.16 -0.64 -21.61
C LEU A 209 4.49 -2.12 -21.85
N ASP A 210 5.33 -2.39 -22.82
CA ASP A 210 5.87 -3.71 -23.11
C ASP A 210 7.40 -3.66 -23.20
N ASP A 211 8.05 -4.82 -23.32
CA ASP A 211 9.50 -4.94 -23.35
C ASP A 211 10.17 -4.27 -24.56
N HIS A 212 9.40 -3.84 -25.57
CA HIS A 212 9.91 -3.19 -26.79
C HIS A 212 9.87 -1.67 -26.69
N VAL A 213 9.20 -1.11 -25.69
CA VAL A 213 9.08 0.34 -25.52
C VAL A 213 10.29 0.90 -24.80
N GLU A 214 10.98 1.81 -25.45
CA GLU A 214 12.13 2.52 -24.86
C GLU A 214 11.65 3.61 -23.90
N ILE A 215 12.09 3.57 -22.65
CA ILE A 215 11.73 4.54 -21.64
C ILE A 215 12.97 5.12 -20.97
N GLY A 216 13.09 6.44 -21.05
CA GLY A 216 14.10 7.20 -20.33
C GLY A 216 13.65 7.59 -18.92
N PHE A 217 14.59 7.73 -17.99
CA PHE A 217 14.31 8.18 -16.61
C PHE A 217 13.74 9.61 -16.53
N ASN A 218 13.84 10.38 -17.59
CA ASN A 218 13.33 11.74 -17.73
C ASN A 218 11.97 11.80 -18.43
N GLU A 219 11.28 10.68 -18.56
CA GLU A 219 9.97 10.63 -19.20
C GLU A 219 8.84 10.61 -18.17
N ILE A 220 7.75 11.28 -18.52
CA ILE A 220 6.46 11.20 -17.83
C ILE A 220 5.58 10.33 -18.69
N LEU A 221 5.31 9.11 -18.22
CA LEU A 221 4.54 8.14 -18.99
C LEU A 221 3.05 8.41 -18.87
N VAL A 222 2.36 8.35 -20.01
CA VAL A 222 0.89 8.35 -20.07
C VAL A 222 0.45 7.01 -20.65
N LEU A 223 -0.16 6.18 -19.78
CA LEU A 223 -0.48 4.78 -20.05
C LEU A 223 -1.99 4.55 -19.99
N ASP A 224 -2.50 3.59 -20.76
CA ASP A 224 -3.90 3.19 -20.64
C ASP A 224 -4.12 2.39 -19.35
N GLU A 225 -3.28 1.42 -19.09
CA GLU A 225 -3.37 0.54 -17.91
C GLU A 225 -2.12 0.62 -17.04
N VAL A 226 -2.28 0.24 -15.77
CA VAL A 226 -1.17 0.17 -14.81
C VAL A 226 -0.20 -0.93 -15.25
N PRO A 227 1.08 -0.63 -15.50
CA PRO A 227 2.05 -1.63 -15.94
C PRO A 227 2.41 -2.60 -14.82
N ILE A 228 2.86 -3.79 -15.19
CA ILE A 228 3.35 -4.81 -14.22
C ILE A 228 4.70 -4.40 -13.64
N GLN A 229 5.56 -3.82 -14.48
CA GLN A 229 6.89 -3.33 -14.11
C GLN A 229 7.04 -1.90 -14.63
N LEU A 230 7.77 -1.09 -13.90
CA LEU A 230 8.05 0.29 -14.28
C LEU A 230 9.53 0.58 -14.06
N PRO A 231 10.27 1.00 -15.09
CA PRO A 231 11.58 1.61 -14.88
C PRO A 231 11.42 2.96 -14.19
N PRO A 232 12.49 3.48 -13.55
CA PRO A 232 12.48 4.83 -12.99
C PRO A 232 12.13 5.86 -14.05
N VAL A 233 11.11 6.68 -13.78
CA VAL A 233 10.59 7.71 -14.67
C VAL A 233 10.41 9.03 -13.93
N ALA A 234 10.13 10.11 -14.64
CA ALA A 234 9.87 11.42 -14.05
C ALA A 234 8.43 11.59 -13.56
N GLY A 235 7.51 10.74 -13.98
CA GLY A 235 6.12 10.73 -13.56
C GLY A 235 5.31 9.66 -14.25
N VAL A 236 4.12 9.34 -13.71
CA VAL A 236 3.20 8.34 -14.27
C VAL A 236 1.78 8.89 -14.28
N ILE A 237 1.09 8.72 -15.39
CA ILE A 237 -0.33 9.03 -15.55
C ILE A 237 -0.99 7.81 -16.18
N THR A 238 -2.07 7.31 -15.59
CA THR A 238 -2.81 6.16 -16.13
C THR A 238 -4.26 6.51 -16.43
N SER A 239 -4.84 5.93 -17.48
CA SER A 239 -6.27 6.08 -17.83
C SER A 239 -7.18 5.16 -17.01
N GLN A 240 -6.62 4.16 -16.34
CA GLN A 240 -7.35 3.27 -15.44
C GLN A 240 -6.97 3.52 -13.98
N PRO A 241 -7.97 3.52 -13.07
CA PRO A 241 -7.71 3.68 -11.66
C PRO A 241 -6.95 2.48 -11.11
N SER A 242 -6.02 2.74 -10.21
CA SER A 242 -5.30 1.70 -9.48
C SER A 242 -5.44 1.87 -7.97
N THR A 243 -5.19 0.79 -7.23
CA THR A 243 -5.18 0.91 -5.76
C THR A 243 -3.92 1.65 -5.32
N PRO A 244 -4.01 2.55 -4.31
CA PRO A 244 -2.87 3.32 -3.80
C PRO A 244 -1.66 2.45 -3.40
N LEU A 245 -1.88 1.17 -3.18
CA LEU A 245 -0.88 0.18 -2.75
C LEU A 245 -0.44 -0.78 -3.84
N SER A 246 -0.80 -0.53 -5.09
CA SER A 246 -0.20 -1.28 -6.19
C SER A 246 1.33 -1.08 -6.17
N HIS A 247 2.05 -2.07 -6.66
CA HIS A 247 3.51 -2.03 -6.75
C HIS A 247 4.04 -0.76 -7.42
N ILE A 248 3.40 -0.35 -8.51
CA ILE A 248 3.75 0.85 -9.26
C ILE A 248 3.59 2.13 -8.42
N ASN A 249 2.52 2.21 -7.63
CA ASN A 249 2.30 3.37 -6.77
C ASN A 249 3.33 3.44 -5.65
N LEU A 250 3.73 2.29 -5.10
CA LEU A 250 4.81 2.21 -4.13
C LEU A 250 6.16 2.57 -4.74
N LEU A 251 6.45 2.15 -5.99
CA LEU A 251 7.66 2.55 -6.71
C LEU A 251 7.66 4.05 -6.99
N ALA A 252 6.58 4.61 -7.54
CA ALA A 252 6.47 6.05 -7.80
C ALA A 252 6.64 6.87 -6.53
N LYS A 253 6.06 6.41 -5.41
CA LYS A 253 6.22 7.02 -4.09
C LYS A 253 7.67 6.93 -3.60
N GLY A 254 8.30 5.76 -3.73
CA GLY A 254 9.71 5.55 -3.38
C GLY A 254 10.68 6.40 -4.22
N TRP A 255 10.31 6.74 -5.44
CA TRP A 255 11.08 7.63 -6.31
C TRP A 255 10.72 9.11 -6.12
N GLY A 256 9.69 9.43 -5.34
CA GLY A 256 9.22 10.81 -5.13
C GLY A 256 8.69 11.46 -6.41
N VAL A 257 8.11 10.69 -7.34
CA VAL A 257 7.60 11.19 -8.61
C VAL A 257 6.09 11.29 -8.61
N PRO A 258 5.49 12.27 -9.34
CA PRO A 258 4.06 12.39 -9.43
C PRO A 258 3.45 11.17 -10.10
N ASN A 259 2.36 10.67 -9.52
CA ASN A 259 1.61 9.56 -10.07
C ASN A 259 0.11 9.84 -9.90
N ALA A 260 -0.64 9.72 -10.99
CA ALA A 260 -2.06 10.01 -10.98
C ALA A 260 -2.85 9.14 -11.97
N TYR A 261 -4.07 8.82 -11.59
CA TYR A 261 -5.11 8.43 -12.52
C TYR A 261 -5.77 9.68 -13.11
N VAL A 262 -5.91 9.72 -14.42
CA VAL A 262 -6.62 10.76 -15.17
C VAL A 262 -7.49 10.09 -16.21
N LYS A 263 -8.80 10.25 -16.12
CA LYS A 263 -9.75 9.67 -17.08
C LYS A 263 -9.42 10.16 -18.49
N ASN A 264 -9.37 9.24 -19.46
CA ASN A 264 -9.03 9.52 -20.86
C ASN A 264 -7.67 10.20 -21.06
N ALA A 265 -6.69 9.92 -20.19
CA ALA A 265 -5.37 10.54 -20.21
C ALA A 265 -4.69 10.48 -21.59
N LEU A 266 -4.77 9.33 -22.28
CA LEU A 266 -4.18 9.15 -23.63
C LEU A 266 -4.67 10.19 -24.63
N THR A 267 -5.97 10.50 -24.62
CA THR A 267 -6.57 11.49 -25.53
C THR A 267 -6.27 12.90 -25.10
N LEU A 268 -6.46 13.20 -23.80
CA LEU A 268 -6.28 14.54 -23.24
C LEU A 268 -4.84 15.03 -23.33
N LEU A 269 -3.88 14.12 -23.14
CA LEU A 269 -2.47 14.46 -23.05
C LEU A 269 -1.68 14.21 -24.33
N LYS A 270 -2.33 13.73 -25.39
CA LYS A 270 -1.68 13.51 -26.68
C LYS A 270 -1.01 14.77 -27.26
N GLN A 271 -1.57 15.94 -27.02
CA GLN A 271 -1.00 17.22 -27.45
C GLN A 271 0.36 17.55 -26.80
N TYR A 272 0.69 16.92 -25.67
CA TYR A 272 1.95 17.09 -24.96
C TYR A 272 2.99 16.02 -25.34
N ASP A 273 2.62 15.02 -26.15
CA ASP A 273 3.52 13.91 -26.49
C ASP A 273 4.83 14.42 -27.10
N GLY A 274 5.97 13.88 -26.62
CA GLY A 274 7.31 14.33 -26.99
C GLY A 274 7.74 15.69 -26.42
N ARG A 275 6.89 16.40 -25.66
CA ARG A 275 7.19 17.72 -25.11
C ARG A 275 7.70 17.65 -23.67
N TRP A 276 8.65 18.52 -23.33
CA TRP A 276 9.07 18.72 -21.96
C TRP A 276 8.03 19.50 -21.18
N VAL A 277 7.60 18.95 -20.08
CA VAL A 277 6.59 19.55 -19.20
C VAL A 277 6.97 19.40 -17.74
N GLU A 278 6.43 20.29 -16.94
CA GLU A 278 6.30 20.16 -15.51
C GLU A 278 4.93 19.55 -15.21
N PHE A 279 4.92 18.35 -14.65
CA PHE A 279 3.72 17.67 -14.18
C PHE A 279 3.66 17.72 -12.67
N GLU A 280 2.55 18.19 -12.12
CA GLU A 280 2.29 18.23 -10.69
C GLU A 280 0.98 17.52 -10.40
N ALA A 281 1.03 16.46 -9.57
CA ALA A 281 -0.13 15.80 -9.01
C ALA A 281 -0.41 16.36 -7.61
N ARG A 282 -1.64 16.81 -7.37
CA ARG A 282 -2.12 17.35 -6.09
C ARG A 282 -3.36 16.56 -5.66
N HIS A 283 -3.76 16.67 -4.40
CA HIS A 283 -4.98 16.02 -3.92
C HIS A 283 -6.25 16.46 -4.64
N ASP A 284 -6.31 17.72 -5.05
CA ASP A 284 -7.48 18.38 -5.66
C ASP A 284 -7.46 18.41 -7.21
N GLY A 285 -6.41 17.89 -7.83
CA GLY A 285 -6.26 17.91 -9.28
C GLY A 285 -4.81 17.81 -9.73
N TYR A 286 -4.56 18.07 -10.99
CA TYR A 286 -3.22 18.08 -11.56
C TYR A 286 -2.96 19.32 -12.42
N SER A 287 -1.68 19.61 -12.64
CA SER A 287 -1.28 20.61 -13.64
C SER A 287 -0.18 20.07 -14.54
N ILE A 288 -0.27 20.41 -15.83
CA ILE A 288 0.76 20.14 -16.83
C ILE A 288 1.08 21.47 -17.52
N LYS A 289 2.33 21.90 -17.41
CA LYS A 289 2.83 23.14 -18.00
C LYS A 289 4.03 22.83 -18.86
N PHE A 290 4.16 23.49 -20.02
CA PHE A 290 5.39 23.39 -20.80
C PHE A 290 6.58 23.89 -19.96
N ALA A 291 7.66 23.12 -19.98
CA ALA A 291 8.90 23.51 -19.31
C ALA A 291 9.54 24.70 -20.04
N ASP A 292 9.94 25.71 -19.29
CA ASP A 292 10.72 26.81 -19.85
C ASP A 292 12.22 26.46 -19.95
N LEU A 293 12.97 27.30 -20.68
CA LEU A 293 14.39 27.06 -20.90
C LEU A 293 15.22 27.12 -19.62
N ASP A 294 14.81 27.91 -18.63
CA ASP A 294 15.56 28.04 -17.39
C ASP A 294 15.34 26.81 -16.49
N GLN A 295 14.11 26.27 -16.47
CA GLN A 295 13.82 24.99 -15.82
C GLN A 295 14.63 23.84 -16.43
N LEU A 296 14.74 23.78 -17.76
CA LEU A 296 15.53 22.77 -18.46
C LEU A 296 17.05 22.92 -18.18
N ARG A 297 17.55 24.14 -18.17
CA ARG A 297 18.96 24.42 -17.83
C ARG A 297 19.26 24.04 -16.37
N GLU A 298 18.38 24.39 -15.45
CA GLU A 298 18.52 24.03 -14.05
C GLU A 298 18.47 22.51 -13.85
N TYR A 299 17.55 21.82 -14.54
CA TYR A 299 17.47 20.37 -14.54
C TYR A 299 18.78 19.71 -15.03
N GLN A 300 19.29 20.19 -16.17
CA GLN A 300 20.59 19.73 -16.72
C GLN A 300 21.75 20.03 -15.78
N ARG A 301 21.75 21.20 -15.13
CA ARG A 301 22.78 21.57 -14.15
C ARG A 301 22.74 20.65 -12.93
N ARG A 302 21.55 20.32 -12.42
CA ARG A 302 21.38 19.37 -11.30
C ARG A 302 21.83 17.96 -11.67
N LEU A 303 21.56 17.52 -12.88
CA LEU A 303 22.08 16.24 -13.39
C LEU A 303 23.62 16.22 -13.46
N ALA A 304 24.22 17.30 -13.93
CA ALA A 304 25.67 17.44 -14.01
C ALA A 304 26.35 17.61 -12.64
N GLN A 305 25.66 18.18 -11.65
CA GLN A 305 26.17 18.43 -10.29
C GLN A 305 26.03 17.22 -9.34
N ARG A 306 25.51 16.09 -9.78
CA ARG A 306 25.45 14.84 -8.98
C ARG A 306 26.85 14.24 -8.84
N LEU A 307 27.69 14.89 -8.03
CA LEU A 307 29.11 14.54 -7.86
C LEU A 307 29.39 13.47 -6.80
N ASP A 308 28.43 13.11 -5.94
CA ASP A 308 28.61 12.06 -4.93
C ASP A 308 28.03 10.73 -5.40
N VAL A 309 28.88 9.96 -6.10
CA VAL A 309 28.56 8.57 -6.46
C VAL A 309 28.50 7.74 -5.20
N MET A 310 27.32 7.18 -4.90
CA MET A 310 27.15 6.29 -3.76
C MET A 310 27.89 4.98 -4.01
N LYS A 311 28.83 4.65 -3.16
CA LYS A 311 29.60 3.41 -3.20
C LYS A 311 29.09 2.44 -2.14
N PRO A 312 28.31 1.42 -2.51
CA PRO A 312 27.85 0.42 -1.56
C PRO A 312 29.02 -0.29 -0.88
N LYS A 313 28.93 -0.52 0.42
CA LYS A 313 29.96 -1.27 1.16
C LYS A 313 29.88 -2.75 0.82
N PHE A 314 31.03 -3.41 0.76
CA PHE A 314 31.13 -4.84 0.52
C PHE A 314 32.37 -5.42 1.19
N ASP A 315 32.31 -6.73 1.45
CA ASP A 315 33.43 -7.54 1.94
C ASP A 315 33.53 -8.81 1.08
N LEU A 316 34.63 -8.96 0.37
CA LEU A 316 34.93 -10.13 -0.45
C LEU A 316 35.89 -11.11 0.25
N ALA A 317 36.28 -10.87 1.49
CA ALA A 317 37.14 -11.80 2.25
C ALA A 317 36.33 -12.94 2.87
N GLU A 318 35.00 -12.77 3.03
CA GLU A 318 34.15 -13.83 3.56
C GLU A 318 33.80 -14.86 2.48
N THR A 319 34.27 -16.10 2.68
CA THR A 319 34.08 -17.22 1.73
C THR A 319 33.16 -18.31 2.29
N ARG A 320 32.80 -18.24 3.56
CA ARG A 320 31.99 -19.30 4.20
C ARG A 320 30.52 -19.19 3.81
N LEU A 321 29.92 -20.31 3.51
CA LEU A 321 28.46 -20.41 3.33
C LEU A 321 27.79 -20.36 4.72
N LEU A 322 27.44 -19.19 5.23
CA LEU A 322 26.86 -19.05 6.56
C LEU A 322 25.35 -19.31 6.57
N GLY A 323 24.89 -20.11 7.57
CA GLY A 323 23.45 -20.22 7.88
C GLY A 323 22.88 -18.91 8.41
N LEU A 324 21.58 -18.70 8.29
CA LEU A 324 20.92 -17.50 8.81
C LEU A 324 21.14 -17.30 10.30
N ALA A 325 21.16 -18.38 11.10
CA ALA A 325 21.45 -18.31 12.53
C ALA A 325 22.83 -17.75 12.88
N GLN A 326 23.78 -17.80 11.95
CA GLN A 326 25.15 -17.30 12.11
C GLN A 326 25.31 -15.84 11.66
N GLN A 327 24.26 -15.27 11.02
CA GLN A 327 24.28 -13.92 10.47
C GLN A 327 23.65 -12.90 11.43
N ARG A 328 24.11 -11.65 11.33
CA ARG A 328 23.61 -10.48 12.05
C ARG A 328 23.54 -9.30 11.09
N SER A 329 22.90 -8.21 11.44
CA SER A 329 22.81 -6.99 10.61
C SER A 329 24.19 -6.52 10.09
N ARG A 330 25.26 -6.67 10.88
CA ARG A 330 26.63 -6.35 10.45
C ARG A 330 27.16 -7.25 9.32
N SER A 331 26.58 -8.42 9.11
CA SER A 331 26.96 -9.35 8.04
C SER A 331 26.49 -8.86 6.65
N ALA A 332 25.69 -7.80 6.58
CA ALA A 332 25.16 -7.27 5.33
C ALA A 332 26.27 -6.89 4.31
N ILE A 333 27.46 -6.54 4.79
CA ILE A 333 28.60 -6.19 3.92
C ILE A 333 29.16 -7.38 3.11
N ALA A 334 28.86 -8.63 3.50
CA ALA A 334 29.29 -9.84 2.80
C ALA A 334 28.11 -10.66 2.24
N PHE A 335 26.92 -10.57 2.87
CA PHE A 335 25.77 -11.41 2.58
C PHE A 335 24.52 -10.65 2.09
N GLY A 336 24.60 -9.31 1.98
CA GLY A 336 23.49 -8.45 1.62
C GLY A 336 22.48 -8.23 2.75
N GLY A 337 21.66 -7.19 2.60
CA GLY A 337 20.72 -6.74 3.64
C GLY A 337 19.64 -7.78 3.95
N LYS A 338 19.08 -8.42 2.94
CA LYS A 338 17.98 -9.40 3.11
C LYS A 338 18.39 -10.58 3.99
N SER A 339 19.52 -11.22 3.71
CA SER A 339 20.04 -12.34 4.49
C SER A 339 20.41 -11.92 5.92
N ALA A 340 21.12 -10.81 6.06
CA ALA A 340 21.58 -10.31 7.34
C ALA A 340 20.40 -9.93 8.28
N ASN A 341 19.38 -9.26 7.74
CA ASN A 341 18.19 -8.88 8.51
C ASN A 341 17.36 -10.09 8.93
N LEU A 342 17.20 -11.11 8.06
CA LEU A 342 16.56 -12.36 8.44
C LEU A 342 17.34 -13.09 9.53
N GLY A 343 18.68 -13.08 9.46
CA GLY A 343 19.54 -13.60 10.51
C GLY A 343 19.31 -12.90 11.84
N GLU A 344 19.15 -11.58 11.85
CA GLU A 344 18.84 -10.80 13.05
C GLU A 344 17.48 -11.20 13.65
N VAL A 345 16.43 -11.31 12.82
CA VAL A 345 15.10 -11.74 13.27
C VAL A 345 15.13 -13.17 13.82
N MET A 346 15.81 -14.10 13.13
CA MET A 346 15.95 -15.50 13.57
C MET A 346 16.60 -15.59 14.95
N ASN A 347 17.67 -14.82 15.17
CA ASN A 347 18.41 -14.82 16.43
C ASN A 347 17.69 -14.13 17.58
N ALA A 348 16.74 -13.27 17.31
CA ALA A 348 15.89 -12.65 18.32
C ALA A 348 14.93 -13.64 18.99
N LYS A 349 14.73 -14.84 18.42
CA LYS A 349 13.89 -15.94 18.95
C LYS A 349 12.51 -15.46 19.40
N LEU A 350 11.83 -14.69 18.54
CA LEU A 350 10.56 -14.06 18.87
C LEU A 350 9.44 -15.12 18.99
N PRO A 351 8.62 -15.08 20.06
CA PRO A 351 7.54 -16.05 20.25
C PRO A 351 6.52 -16.01 19.09
N GLY A 352 6.08 -17.18 18.62
CA GLY A 352 5.07 -17.33 17.59
C GLY A 352 5.52 -16.95 16.16
N ILE A 353 6.80 -16.68 15.97
CA ILE A 353 7.43 -16.33 14.70
C ILE A 353 8.47 -17.39 14.34
N VAL A 354 8.48 -17.81 13.08
CA VAL A 354 9.51 -18.67 12.52
C VAL A 354 10.16 -17.97 11.34
N VAL A 355 11.48 -17.93 11.27
CA VAL A 355 12.21 -17.62 10.04
C VAL A 355 12.57 -18.96 9.40
N PRO A 356 12.15 -19.25 8.14
CA PRO A 356 12.49 -20.49 7.47
C PRO A 356 14.01 -20.68 7.43
N ASN A 357 14.47 -21.91 7.64
CA ASN A 357 15.89 -22.20 7.64
C ASN A 357 16.52 -21.89 6.28
N GLY A 358 17.79 -21.51 6.29
CA GLY A 358 18.51 -21.15 5.08
C GLY A 358 19.97 -20.82 5.33
N PHE A 359 20.71 -20.73 4.23
CA PHE A 359 22.11 -20.30 4.23
C PHE A 359 22.38 -19.39 3.02
N THR A 360 23.44 -18.61 3.08
CA THR A 360 23.74 -17.62 2.06
C THR A 360 25.11 -17.86 1.43
N ILE A 361 25.15 -17.76 0.11
CA ILE A 361 26.37 -17.68 -0.71
C ILE A 361 26.82 -16.22 -0.66
N PRO A 362 28.03 -15.89 -0.11
CA PRO A 362 28.47 -14.51 0.02
C PRO A 362 28.89 -13.87 -1.30
N PHE A 363 29.10 -12.56 -1.30
CA PHE A 363 29.51 -11.77 -2.47
C PHE A 363 30.79 -12.28 -3.15
N TYR A 364 31.71 -12.88 -2.38
CA TYR A 364 32.92 -13.47 -2.90
C TYR A 364 32.66 -14.37 -4.11
N TYR A 365 31.71 -15.28 -4.04
CA TYR A 365 31.45 -16.23 -5.12
C TYR A 365 30.87 -15.61 -6.38
N TYR A 366 30.13 -14.51 -6.24
CA TYR A 366 29.68 -13.75 -7.40
C TYR A 366 30.88 -13.08 -8.11
N ASP A 367 31.75 -12.44 -7.35
CA ASP A 367 32.95 -11.79 -7.86
C ASP A 367 33.91 -12.81 -8.53
N ASP A 368 34.13 -13.94 -7.84
CA ASP A 368 34.97 -15.04 -8.35
C ASP A 368 34.40 -15.64 -9.64
N PHE A 369 33.08 -15.88 -9.66
CA PHE A 369 32.38 -16.37 -10.86
C PHE A 369 32.52 -15.40 -12.05
N LEU A 370 32.38 -14.10 -11.84
CA LEU A 370 32.59 -13.12 -12.91
C LEU A 370 34.01 -13.17 -13.46
N LYS A 371 35.01 -13.18 -12.58
CA LYS A 371 36.45 -13.22 -12.95
C LYS A 371 36.83 -14.51 -13.66
N ALA A 372 36.40 -15.65 -13.13
CA ALA A 372 36.69 -16.96 -13.73
C ALA A 372 36.14 -17.08 -15.17
N ASN A 373 35.04 -16.38 -15.47
CA ASN A 373 34.43 -16.37 -16.80
C ASN A 373 34.74 -15.10 -17.62
N LYS A 374 35.62 -14.21 -17.14
CA LYS A 374 35.98 -12.92 -17.79
C LYS A 374 34.78 -11.99 -18.02
N LEU A 375 33.73 -12.15 -17.21
CA LEU A 375 32.51 -11.33 -17.29
C LEU A 375 32.73 -9.95 -16.68
N ASP A 376 33.65 -9.81 -15.75
CA ASP A 376 34.07 -8.52 -15.18
C ASP A 376 34.67 -7.60 -16.26
N ASP A 377 35.46 -8.11 -17.20
CA ASP A 377 35.96 -7.37 -18.36
C ASP A 377 34.81 -6.90 -19.28
N VAL A 378 33.82 -7.78 -19.52
CA VAL A 378 32.64 -7.46 -20.34
C VAL A 378 31.81 -6.35 -19.66
N ILE A 379 31.58 -6.46 -18.36
CA ILE A 379 30.87 -5.46 -17.57
C ILE A 379 31.61 -4.14 -17.58
N PHE A 380 32.93 -4.17 -17.36
CA PHE A 380 33.76 -2.97 -17.41
C PHE A 380 33.69 -2.28 -18.78
N ALA A 381 33.77 -3.05 -19.87
CA ALA A 381 33.67 -2.50 -21.23
C ALA A 381 32.28 -1.87 -21.49
N LEU A 382 31.18 -2.50 -21.02
CA LEU A 382 29.86 -1.95 -21.16
C LEU A 382 29.68 -0.64 -20.37
N LEU A 383 30.12 -0.60 -19.13
CA LEU A 383 29.98 0.60 -18.27
C LEU A 383 30.78 1.80 -18.81
N ASN A 384 31.84 1.56 -19.61
CA ASN A 384 32.65 2.60 -20.27
C ASN A 384 32.24 2.88 -21.73
N ASN A 385 31.21 2.20 -22.24
CA ASN A 385 30.72 2.41 -23.61
C ASN A 385 29.74 3.59 -23.64
N GLN A 386 30.08 4.65 -24.38
CA GLN A 386 29.29 5.87 -24.47
C GLN A 386 27.85 5.60 -24.99
N LYS A 387 27.69 4.68 -25.95
CA LYS A 387 26.37 4.33 -26.44
C LYS A 387 25.55 3.59 -25.38
N PHE A 388 26.18 2.70 -24.62
CA PHE A 388 25.51 2.03 -23.49
C PHE A 388 25.07 3.01 -22.41
N VAL A 389 25.89 4.02 -22.10
CA VAL A 389 25.59 5.03 -21.07
C VAL A 389 24.45 5.97 -21.50
N HIS A 390 24.37 6.34 -22.80
CA HIS A 390 23.46 7.39 -23.24
C HIS A 390 22.24 6.92 -24.03
N ASP A 391 22.23 5.67 -24.50
CA ASP A 391 21.15 5.09 -25.31
C ASP A 391 20.43 3.96 -24.53
N PRO A 392 19.24 4.21 -23.96
CA PRO A 392 18.52 3.20 -23.16
C PRO A 392 18.13 1.95 -23.95
N ALA A 393 17.82 2.07 -25.26
CA ALA A 393 17.48 0.92 -26.10
C ALA A 393 18.69 0.01 -26.32
N TYR A 394 19.81 0.60 -26.70
CA TYR A 394 21.07 -0.12 -26.84
C TYR A 394 21.47 -0.79 -25.52
N ARG A 395 21.32 -0.06 -24.40
CA ARG A 395 21.59 -0.57 -23.05
C ARG A 395 20.70 -1.75 -22.71
N ARG A 396 19.37 -1.66 -22.96
CA ARG A 396 18.43 -2.76 -22.72
C ARG A 396 18.87 -4.02 -23.46
N GLY A 397 19.19 -3.91 -24.77
CA GLY A 397 19.68 -5.04 -25.57
C GLY A 397 20.96 -5.64 -24.97
N LYS A 398 21.94 -4.81 -24.61
CA LYS A 398 23.20 -5.27 -24.03
C LYS A 398 23.06 -5.88 -22.63
N LEU A 399 22.12 -5.41 -21.83
CA LEU A 399 21.81 -6.03 -20.53
C LEU A 399 21.13 -7.40 -20.69
N VAL A 400 20.29 -7.59 -21.71
CA VAL A 400 19.75 -8.92 -22.04
C VAL A 400 20.88 -9.87 -22.43
N GLU A 401 21.76 -9.47 -23.36
CA GLU A 401 22.93 -10.27 -23.78
C GLU A 401 23.82 -10.64 -22.58
N LEU A 402 24.13 -9.68 -21.72
CA LEU A 402 24.94 -9.90 -20.52
C LEU A 402 24.30 -10.93 -19.57
N ARG A 403 23.00 -10.81 -19.33
CA ARG A 403 22.28 -11.76 -18.45
C ARG A 403 22.30 -13.18 -19.02
N GLU A 404 22.06 -13.34 -20.31
CA GLU A 404 22.15 -14.66 -20.94
C GLU A 404 23.57 -15.22 -20.89
N THR A 405 24.60 -14.40 -21.11
CA THR A 405 26.00 -14.81 -20.95
C THR A 405 26.31 -15.28 -19.53
N ILE A 406 25.81 -14.56 -18.51
CA ILE A 406 25.94 -14.96 -17.09
C ILE A 406 25.28 -16.32 -16.84
N LYS A 407 24.07 -16.56 -17.35
CA LYS A 407 23.36 -17.83 -17.18
C LYS A 407 24.07 -19.00 -17.86
N GLN A 408 24.70 -18.76 -19.01
CA GLN A 408 25.45 -19.79 -19.77
C GLN A 408 26.86 -20.03 -19.25
N ALA A 409 27.40 -19.14 -18.44
CA ALA A 409 28.77 -19.22 -17.94
C ALA A 409 29.00 -20.45 -17.05
N LYS A 410 30.24 -20.94 -17.04
CA LYS A 410 30.62 -22.13 -16.27
C LYS A 410 30.53 -21.85 -14.77
N PHE A 411 29.79 -22.69 -14.06
CA PHE A 411 29.73 -22.65 -12.60
C PHE A 411 30.90 -23.45 -12.00
N ASP A 412 31.45 -22.99 -10.90
CA ASP A 412 32.57 -23.64 -10.22
C ASP A 412 32.16 -25.01 -9.66
N ASP A 413 32.94 -26.06 -9.97
CA ASP A 413 32.61 -27.44 -9.62
C ASP A 413 32.77 -27.74 -8.11
N ASP A 414 33.72 -27.04 -7.44
CA ASP A 414 33.91 -27.19 -5.99
C ASP A 414 32.82 -26.52 -5.22
N LEU A 415 32.42 -25.33 -5.60
CA LEU A 415 31.27 -24.63 -5.03
C LEU A 415 29.98 -25.47 -5.26
N ARG A 416 29.75 -25.97 -6.48
CA ARG A 416 28.63 -26.84 -6.81
C ARG A 416 28.58 -28.02 -5.85
N SER A 417 29.69 -28.73 -5.68
CA SER A 417 29.76 -29.88 -4.78
C SER A 417 29.50 -29.53 -3.32
N GLN A 418 29.98 -28.37 -2.85
CA GLN A 418 29.71 -27.90 -1.49
C GLN A 418 28.22 -27.56 -1.28
N LEU A 419 27.61 -26.87 -2.23
CA LEU A 419 26.20 -26.49 -2.18
C LEU A 419 25.29 -27.73 -2.16
N LEU A 420 25.49 -28.66 -3.08
CA LEU A 420 24.66 -29.87 -3.18
C LEU A 420 24.77 -30.74 -1.94
N ARG A 421 25.99 -31.00 -1.43
CA ARG A 421 26.16 -31.72 -0.16
C ARG A 421 25.41 -31.04 0.99
N ARG A 422 25.42 -29.72 1.04
CA ARG A 422 24.72 -28.98 2.10
C ARG A 422 23.21 -29.04 1.94
N VAL A 423 22.71 -28.83 0.72
CA VAL A 423 21.28 -28.87 0.43
C VAL A 423 20.69 -30.26 0.72
N HIS A 424 21.34 -31.32 0.26
CA HIS A 424 20.88 -32.69 0.52
C HIS A 424 20.84 -33.03 2.02
N ARG A 425 21.78 -32.50 2.81
CA ARG A 425 21.84 -32.70 4.25
C ARG A 425 20.79 -31.87 5.00
N GLU A 426 20.62 -30.57 4.66
CA GLU A 426 19.81 -29.64 5.47
C GLU A 426 18.36 -29.53 4.99
N PHE A 427 18.08 -29.84 3.71
CA PHE A 427 16.76 -29.67 3.09
C PHE A 427 16.29 -30.88 2.28
N PRO A 428 16.37 -32.12 2.80
CA PRO A 428 16.00 -33.32 2.03
C PRO A 428 14.55 -33.24 1.56
N GLY A 429 14.31 -33.33 0.25
CA GLY A 429 12.98 -33.33 -0.37
C GLY A 429 12.21 -32.01 -0.28
N LYS A 430 12.81 -30.94 0.21
CA LYS A 430 12.17 -29.60 0.29
C LYS A 430 12.29 -28.86 -1.03
N GLY A 431 11.27 -28.07 -1.38
CA GLY A 431 11.39 -27.03 -2.39
C GLY A 431 12.09 -25.81 -1.80
N LEU A 432 13.01 -25.23 -2.52
CA LEU A 432 13.83 -24.11 -2.04
C LEU A 432 13.44 -22.81 -2.72
N PHE A 433 13.57 -21.71 -2.01
CA PHE A 433 13.60 -20.36 -2.58
C PHE A 433 15.06 -19.95 -2.75
N VAL A 434 15.42 -19.56 -3.96
CA VAL A 434 16.73 -18.99 -4.29
C VAL A 434 16.55 -17.49 -4.48
N ARG A 435 17.05 -16.70 -3.51
CA ARG A 435 16.69 -15.30 -3.35
C ARG A 435 17.87 -14.37 -3.47
N SER A 436 17.66 -13.22 -4.11
CA SER A 436 18.63 -12.13 -4.13
C SER A 436 18.88 -11.55 -2.75
N SER A 437 20.12 -11.17 -2.49
CA SER A 437 20.52 -10.39 -1.31
C SER A 437 21.72 -9.51 -1.70
N SER A 438 21.44 -8.35 -2.28
CA SER A 438 22.47 -7.44 -2.79
C SER A 438 22.92 -6.42 -1.75
N ASN A 439 24.11 -5.85 -1.92
CA ASN A 439 24.57 -4.68 -1.17
C ASN A 439 23.93 -3.37 -1.64
N SER A 440 23.11 -3.41 -2.70
CA SER A 440 22.39 -2.26 -3.22
C SER A 440 20.86 -2.33 -2.99
N GLU A 441 20.34 -3.24 -2.14
CA GLU A 441 18.90 -3.32 -1.88
C GLU A 441 18.40 -2.29 -0.87
N ASP A 442 19.17 -2.02 0.19
CA ASP A 442 18.76 -1.22 1.34
C ASP A 442 19.73 -0.06 1.60
N LEU A 443 19.92 0.81 0.60
CA LEU A 443 20.78 1.99 0.75
C LEU A 443 19.98 3.21 1.22
N PRO A 444 20.62 4.20 1.86
CA PRO A 444 19.96 5.46 2.18
C PRO A 444 19.32 6.09 0.94
N ASN A 445 18.03 6.41 1.02
CA ASN A 445 17.24 7.00 -0.08
C ASN A 445 17.12 6.14 -1.35
N PHE A 446 17.44 4.85 -1.27
CA PHE A 446 17.27 3.91 -2.38
C PHE A 446 16.64 2.61 -1.89
N SER A 447 15.55 2.20 -2.52
CA SER A 447 14.91 0.92 -2.28
C SER A 447 15.04 0.04 -3.53
N GLY A 448 15.74 -1.07 -3.40
CA GLY A 448 15.88 -2.09 -4.44
C GLY A 448 14.76 -3.13 -4.45
N ALA A 449 13.62 -2.82 -3.83
CA ALA A 449 12.48 -3.73 -3.75
C ALA A 449 11.96 -4.13 -5.15
N GLY A 450 11.78 -5.43 -5.37
CA GLY A 450 11.23 -5.95 -6.62
C GLY A 450 12.15 -5.87 -7.83
N LEU A 451 13.35 -5.28 -7.71
CA LEU A 451 14.28 -5.11 -8.83
C LEU A 451 15.05 -6.39 -9.19
N TYR A 452 15.17 -7.32 -8.25
CA TYR A 452 15.97 -8.53 -8.41
C TYR A 452 15.11 -9.79 -8.34
N THR A 453 15.58 -10.84 -8.99
CA THR A 453 14.81 -12.09 -9.15
C THR A 453 14.88 -12.97 -7.92
N THR A 454 13.78 -13.60 -7.58
CA THR A 454 13.66 -14.74 -6.68
C THR A 454 13.12 -15.94 -7.47
N VAL A 455 13.77 -17.10 -7.36
CA VAL A 455 13.32 -18.35 -8.00
C VAL A 455 12.64 -19.22 -6.93
N PRO A 456 11.32 -19.44 -7.00
CA PRO A 456 10.58 -20.18 -5.99
C PRO A 456 10.57 -21.67 -6.27
N ASN A 457 10.44 -22.46 -5.20
CA ASN A 457 10.24 -23.92 -5.23
C ASN A 457 11.22 -24.65 -6.16
N VAL A 458 12.50 -24.29 -6.06
CA VAL A 458 13.56 -24.96 -6.81
C VAL A 458 13.74 -26.39 -6.27
N ARG A 459 13.72 -27.36 -7.18
CA ARG A 459 13.90 -28.79 -6.90
C ARG A 459 14.88 -29.36 -7.92
N GLY A 460 15.79 -30.19 -7.48
CA GLY A 460 16.83 -30.75 -8.33
C GLY A 460 18.14 -29.97 -8.27
N ASP A 461 19.20 -30.66 -8.60
CA ASP A 461 20.57 -30.18 -8.43
C ASP A 461 20.96 -29.18 -9.54
N ASP A 462 20.58 -29.47 -10.77
CA ASP A 462 20.89 -28.58 -11.90
C ASP A 462 20.01 -27.34 -11.87
N GLU A 463 18.74 -27.49 -11.50
CA GLU A 463 17.78 -26.38 -11.31
C GLU A 463 18.27 -25.42 -10.22
N LEU A 464 18.92 -25.94 -9.16
CA LEU A 464 19.49 -25.08 -8.12
C LEU A 464 20.62 -24.20 -8.68
N ILE A 465 21.53 -24.80 -9.48
CA ILE A 465 22.64 -24.05 -10.08
C ILE A 465 22.13 -23.01 -11.07
N GLU A 466 21.15 -23.38 -11.91
CA GLU A 466 20.52 -22.44 -12.85
C GLU A 466 19.78 -21.31 -12.12
N ALA A 467 19.11 -21.61 -11.01
CA ALA A 467 18.46 -20.60 -10.19
C ALA A 467 19.49 -19.62 -9.58
N ILE A 468 20.63 -20.09 -9.10
CA ILE A 468 21.70 -19.23 -8.57
C ILE A 468 22.23 -18.30 -9.66
N LYS A 469 22.55 -18.82 -10.86
CA LYS A 469 23.00 -18.01 -12.00
C LYS A 469 21.92 -17.00 -12.43
N THR A 470 20.66 -17.39 -12.40
CA THR A 470 19.52 -16.49 -12.68
C THR A 470 19.43 -15.35 -11.68
N VAL A 471 19.63 -15.63 -10.39
CA VAL A 471 19.66 -14.57 -9.35
C VAL A 471 20.86 -13.67 -9.54
N TRP A 472 22.05 -14.19 -9.85
CA TRP A 472 23.24 -13.39 -10.15
C TRP A 472 23.02 -12.49 -11.38
N ALA A 473 22.46 -13.05 -12.45
CA ALA A 473 22.12 -12.31 -13.66
C ALA A 473 21.14 -11.17 -13.41
N SER A 474 20.22 -11.34 -12.44
CA SER A 474 19.18 -10.33 -12.13
C SER A 474 19.75 -9.01 -11.61
N LEU A 475 21.01 -8.97 -11.17
CA LEU A 475 21.71 -7.73 -10.84
C LEU A 475 21.76 -6.77 -12.05
N TRP A 476 21.70 -7.32 -13.25
CA TRP A 476 21.76 -6.63 -14.53
C TRP A 476 20.38 -6.56 -15.22
N ASN A 477 19.28 -6.71 -14.46
CA ASN A 477 17.96 -6.35 -14.96
C ASN A 477 17.95 -4.87 -15.36
N PHE A 478 17.26 -4.55 -16.45
CA PHE A 478 17.21 -3.18 -16.96
C PHE A 478 16.68 -2.22 -15.90
N GLU A 479 15.58 -2.57 -15.25
CA GLU A 479 14.95 -1.78 -14.20
C GLU A 479 15.89 -1.57 -12.99
N ALA A 480 16.65 -2.60 -12.65
CA ALA A 480 17.64 -2.53 -11.58
C ALA A 480 18.83 -1.62 -11.95
N TYR A 481 19.28 -1.68 -13.19
CA TYR A 481 20.33 -0.80 -13.71
C TYR A 481 19.84 0.67 -13.68
N GLU A 482 18.69 0.96 -14.30
CA GLU A 482 18.13 2.31 -14.37
C GLU A 482 17.86 2.91 -12.98
N ALA A 483 17.35 2.10 -12.05
CA ALA A 483 17.12 2.55 -10.68
C ALA A 483 18.43 2.97 -9.98
N ARG A 484 19.50 2.18 -10.15
CA ARG A 484 20.82 2.50 -9.60
C ARG A 484 21.46 3.71 -10.29
N GLU A 485 21.32 3.82 -11.60
CA GLU A 485 21.80 4.97 -12.38
C GLU A 485 21.13 6.27 -11.87
N ARG A 486 19.80 6.24 -11.71
CA ARG A 486 19.05 7.38 -11.15
C ARG A 486 19.49 7.74 -9.73
N ALA A 487 19.79 6.75 -8.91
CA ALA A 487 20.25 6.94 -7.53
C ALA A 487 21.76 7.26 -7.44
N VAL A 488 22.45 7.35 -8.59
CA VAL A 488 23.90 7.62 -8.70
C VAL A 488 24.72 6.61 -7.89
N ILE A 489 24.41 5.31 -8.06
CA ILE A 489 25.09 4.22 -7.39
C ILE A 489 26.18 3.65 -8.33
N ASP A 490 27.38 3.46 -7.81
CA ASP A 490 28.51 2.89 -8.55
C ASP A 490 28.25 1.43 -8.94
N HIS A 491 27.96 1.20 -10.22
CA HIS A 491 27.70 -0.13 -10.77
C HIS A 491 28.87 -1.10 -10.65
N SER A 492 30.12 -0.60 -10.51
CA SER A 492 31.31 -1.44 -10.33
C SER A 492 31.47 -1.96 -8.89
N LYS A 493 30.67 -1.48 -7.94
CA LYS A 493 30.73 -1.80 -6.51
C LYS A 493 29.49 -2.51 -6.01
N ILE A 494 28.71 -3.08 -6.93
CA ILE A 494 27.51 -3.85 -6.57
C ILE A 494 27.80 -5.36 -6.68
N PHE A 495 27.30 -6.09 -5.69
CA PHE A 495 27.48 -7.53 -5.58
C PHE A 495 26.17 -8.20 -5.20
N MET A 496 26.04 -9.49 -5.57
CA MET A 496 24.87 -10.29 -5.32
C MET A 496 25.22 -11.54 -4.50
N ALA A 497 24.84 -11.56 -3.25
CA ALA A 497 24.76 -12.77 -2.47
C ALA A 497 23.45 -13.52 -2.78
N VAL A 498 23.45 -14.83 -2.61
CA VAL A 498 22.27 -15.67 -2.86
C VAL A 498 21.86 -16.39 -1.59
N LEU A 499 20.66 -16.07 -1.11
CA LEU A 499 20.03 -16.77 0.00
C LEU A 499 19.28 -18.00 -0.53
N ILE A 500 19.74 -19.20 -0.13
CA ILE A 500 19.04 -20.46 -0.32
C ILE A 500 18.24 -20.74 0.93
N GLN A 501 16.91 -20.77 0.83
CA GLN A 501 15.99 -20.83 1.96
C GLN A 501 14.92 -21.90 1.75
N GLU A 502 14.53 -22.59 2.81
CA GLU A 502 13.39 -23.51 2.78
C GLU A 502 12.13 -22.78 2.30
N GLY A 503 11.49 -23.32 1.28
CA GLY A 503 10.28 -22.77 0.72
C GLY A 503 9.05 -23.09 1.58
N ILE A 504 8.23 -22.06 1.81
CA ILE A 504 6.95 -22.20 2.51
C ILE A 504 5.82 -22.13 1.49
N ASN A 505 5.11 -23.24 1.30
CA ASN A 505 3.92 -23.28 0.44
C ASN A 505 2.72 -22.73 1.22
N SER A 506 2.64 -21.41 1.29
CA SER A 506 1.73 -20.69 2.18
C SER A 506 0.26 -20.79 1.78
N GLU A 507 -0.62 -20.81 2.78
CA GLU A 507 -2.08 -20.65 2.64
C GLU A 507 -2.44 -19.18 2.36
N SER A 508 -1.72 -18.28 3.00
CA SER A 508 -1.77 -16.84 2.74
C SER A 508 -0.41 -16.21 3.01
N SER A 509 -0.16 -15.08 2.38
CA SER A 509 1.09 -14.36 2.49
C SER A 509 0.88 -12.88 2.18
N GLY A 510 1.87 -12.06 2.46
CA GLY A 510 1.76 -10.64 2.18
C GLY A 510 2.87 -9.81 2.77
N VAL A 511 2.57 -8.53 2.89
CA VAL A 511 3.47 -7.51 3.44
C VAL A 511 2.81 -6.85 4.65
N MET A 512 3.59 -6.53 5.67
CA MET A 512 3.15 -5.67 6.76
C MET A 512 4.19 -4.56 6.99
N ILE A 513 3.67 -3.33 7.17
CA ILE A 513 4.49 -2.15 7.45
C ILE A 513 4.18 -1.68 8.86
N THR A 514 5.21 -1.44 9.67
CA THR A 514 5.05 -1.14 11.09
C THR A 514 4.66 0.32 11.38
N THR A 515 4.18 1.01 10.38
CA THR A 515 3.59 2.34 10.41
C THR A 515 2.47 2.44 9.37
N ASP A 516 1.70 3.52 9.39
CA ASP A 516 0.81 3.83 8.28
C ASP A 516 1.62 4.43 7.12
N PRO A 517 1.70 3.77 5.96
CA PRO A 517 2.47 4.28 4.83
C PRO A 517 1.81 5.48 4.12
N PHE A 518 0.54 5.79 4.44
CA PHE A 518 -0.26 6.83 3.78
C PHE A 518 -0.52 8.04 4.66
N ASP A 519 -0.55 7.83 5.99
CA ASP A 519 -0.86 8.87 6.96
C ASP A 519 0.24 8.91 8.03
N LYS A 520 1.14 9.90 7.92
CA LYS A 520 2.25 10.11 8.87
C LYS A 520 1.75 10.48 10.28
N ASP A 521 0.52 11.00 10.39
CA ASP A 521 -0.07 11.42 11.66
C ASP A 521 -0.75 10.25 12.40
N ASN A 522 -1.05 9.15 11.70
CA ASN A 522 -1.61 7.92 12.28
C ASN A 522 -0.53 7.10 13.00
N LYS A 523 0.10 7.71 14.00
CA LYS A 523 1.20 7.11 14.76
C LYS A 523 0.75 5.84 15.50
N GLY A 524 1.54 4.77 15.37
CA GLY A 524 1.26 3.48 15.99
C GLY A 524 0.24 2.64 15.23
N ALA A 525 -0.07 2.97 14.00
CA ALA A 525 -0.77 2.06 13.10
C ALA A 525 0.18 1.01 12.53
N ILE A 526 -0.36 -0.15 12.16
CA ILE A 526 0.34 -1.18 11.40
C ILE A 526 -0.52 -1.48 10.18
N TYR A 527 0.09 -1.35 9.02
CA TYR A 527 -0.54 -1.69 7.74
C TYR A 527 -0.23 -3.14 7.38
N ILE A 528 -1.24 -3.88 6.89
CA ILE A 528 -1.10 -5.28 6.42
C ILE A 528 -1.77 -5.40 5.06
N SER A 529 -1.04 -5.94 4.09
CA SER A 529 -1.56 -6.40 2.81
C SER A 529 -1.46 -7.91 2.75
N ALA A 530 -2.53 -8.60 2.36
CA ALA A 530 -2.60 -10.04 2.37
C ALA A 530 -3.21 -10.61 1.08
N LYS A 531 -2.64 -11.70 0.61
CA LYS A 531 -3.12 -12.50 -0.51
C LYS A 531 -3.17 -13.98 -0.14
N ARG A 532 -3.97 -14.75 -0.87
CA ARG A 532 -4.00 -16.21 -0.75
C ARG A 532 -2.81 -16.83 -1.46
N GLY A 533 -2.32 -17.95 -0.92
CA GLY A 533 -1.19 -18.69 -1.48
C GLY A 533 0.14 -17.94 -1.36
N LEU A 534 0.98 -18.11 -2.37
CA LEU A 534 2.34 -17.53 -2.41
C LEU A 534 2.31 -16.05 -2.75
N GLY A 535 3.08 -15.25 -2.02
CA GLY A 535 3.17 -13.80 -2.17
C GLY A 535 3.88 -13.28 -3.42
N ILE A 536 4.35 -14.17 -4.30
CA ILE A 536 5.15 -13.82 -5.48
C ILE A 536 4.40 -12.86 -6.40
N LYS A 537 3.07 -13.01 -6.53
CA LYS A 537 2.20 -12.12 -7.33
C LYS A 537 1.64 -10.90 -6.57
N VAL A 538 1.98 -10.70 -5.31
CA VAL A 538 1.64 -9.44 -4.60
C VAL A 538 2.20 -8.24 -5.37
N VAL A 539 3.27 -8.49 -6.12
CA VAL A 539 4.02 -7.51 -6.92
C VAL A 539 3.38 -7.24 -8.29
N GLU A 540 2.53 -8.12 -8.83
CA GLU A 540 2.02 -7.99 -10.21
C GLU A 540 0.78 -7.10 -10.37
N GLY A 541 0.18 -6.62 -9.27
CA GLY A 541 -0.84 -5.55 -9.30
C GLY A 541 -2.17 -5.84 -10.00
N LYS A 542 -2.34 -7.03 -10.61
CA LYS A 542 -3.52 -7.37 -11.42
C LYS A 542 -4.79 -7.64 -10.61
N LYS A 543 -4.66 -7.92 -9.32
CA LYS A 543 -5.77 -8.23 -8.40
C LYS A 543 -5.56 -7.51 -7.08
N VAL A 544 -6.64 -7.05 -6.50
CA VAL A 544 -6.61 -6.31 -5.23
C VAL A 544 -6.33 -7.27 -4.08
N ALA A 545 -5.29 -6.99 -3.31
CA ALA A 545 -5.02 -7.68 -2.05
C ALA A 545 -5.99 -7.22 -0.95
N GLU A 546 -6.22 -8.04 0.06
CA GLU A 546 -6.87 -7.60 1.29
C GLU A 546 -5.94 -6.62 2.01
N GLN A 547 -6.45 -5.42 2.31
CA GLN A 547 -5.69 -4.35 2.95
C GLN A 547 -6.31 -3.98 4.27
N ILE A 548 -5.48 -3.88 5.30
CA ILE A 548 -5.91 -3.71 6.68
C ILE A 548 -5.01 -2.69 7.35
N ILE A 549 -5.60 -1.78 8.13
CA ILE A 549 -4.89 -0.97 9.11
C ILE A 549 -5.29 -1.44 10.51
N PHE A 550 -4.32 -1.78 11.33
CA PHE A 550 -4.50 -2.01 12.74
C PHE A 550 -4.05 -0.78 13.53
N ARG A 551 -4.98 -0.19 14.29
CA ARG A 551 -4.69 0.97 15.16
C ARG A 551 -4.38 0.48 16.56
N GLN A 552 -3.11 0.49 16.94
CA GLN A 552 -2.65 -0.06 18.23
C GLN A 552 -3.31 0.60 19.43
N ARG A 553 -3.45 1.94 19.45
CA ARG A 553 -4.06 2.67 20.56
C ARG A 553 -5.54 2.32 20.79
N ALA A 554 -6.26 2.13 19.71
CA ALA A 554 -7.68 1.77 19.73
C ALA A 554 -7.90 0.26 19.82
N ASN A 555 -6.84 -0.55 19.67
CA ASN A 555 -6.90 -2.01 19.52
C ASN A 555 -7.92 -2.46 18.44
N ALA A 556 -7.99 -1.72 17.34
CA ALA A 556 -9.02 -1.84 16.33
C ALA A 556 -8.44 -2.26 14.97
N VAL A 557 -9.14 -3.19 14.32
CA VAL A 557 -8.90 -3.60 12.93
C VAL A 557 -9.80 -2.77 12.04
N GLN A 558 -9.23 -2.10 11.05
CA GLN A 558 -9.95 -1.44 9.96
C GLN A 558 -9.57 -2.10 8.66
N VAL A 559 -10.53 -2.72 7.99
CA VAL A 559 -10.34 -3.28 6.66
C VAL A 559 -10.53 -2.18 5.63
N LEU A 560 -9.52 -1.92 4.82
CA LEU A 560 -9.54 -0.91 3.75
C LEU A 560 -10.12 -1.50 2.45
N THR A 561 -9.66 -2.70 2.09
CA THR A 561 -10.14 -3.43 0.91
C THR A 561 -10.19 -4.93 1.19
N ARG A 562 -11.10 -5.63 0.52
CA ARG A 562 -11.13 -7.10 0.48
C ARG A 562 -10.46 -7.60 -0.78
N SER A 563 -9.92 -8.82 -0.72
CA SER A 563 -9.31 -9.46 -1.88
C SER A 563 -10.34 -9.71 -2.99
N ASP A 564 -9.97 -9.47 -4.23
CA ASP A 564 -10.74 -9.83 -5.43
C ASP A 564 -10.11 -11.02 -6.18
N GLU A 565 -9.23 -11.77 -5.53
CA GLU A 565 -8.54 -12.91 -6.11
C GLU A 565 -9.52 -14.02 -6.47
N ASP A 566 -9.42 -14.52 -7.70
CA ASP A 566 -10.11 -15.69 -8.23
C ASP A 566 -9.15 -16.87 -8.44
N SER A 567 -7.87 -16.67 -8.14
CA SER A 567 -6.83 -17.69 -8.22
C SER A 567 -5.74 -17.45 -7.18
N LEU A 568 -4.99 -18.50 -6.83
CA LEU A 568 -3.81 -18.40 -5.97
C LEU A 568 -2.63 -19.14 -6.60
N LEU A 569 -1.42 -18.74 -6.22
CA LEU A 569 -0.20 -19.47 -6.54
C LEU A 569 0.15 -20.47 -5.44
N THR A 570 0.53 -21.65 -5.85
CA THR A 570 1.02 -22.72 -4.97
C THR A 570 2.22 -23.42 -5.61
N PHE A 571 2.95 -24.24 -4.84
CA PHE A 571 4.04 -25.04 -5.38
C PHE A 571 3.53 -26.08 -6.38
N ASP A 572 4.24 -26.22 -7.50
CA ASP A 572 4.11 -27.40 -8.33
C ASP A 572 4.96 -28.55 -7.75
N ALA A 573 4.52 -29.77 -7.90
CA ALA A 573 5.21 -30.95 -7.38
C ALA A 573 6.60 -31.15 -8.00
N ASN A 574 6.76 -30.76 -9.27
CA ASN A 574 7.98 -30.93 -10.04
C ASN A 574 8.95 -29.75 -9.95
N GLY A 575 8.59 -28.71 -9.16
CA GLY A 575 9.35 -27.47 -9.05
C GLY A 575 8.60 -26.28 -9.68
N GLY A 576 9.00 -25.07 -9.29
CA GLY A 576 8.29 -23.87 -9.69
C GLY A 576 6.92 -23.74 -9.04
N VAL A 577 6.07 -22.90 -9.62
CA VAL A 577 4.76 -22.58 -9.07
C VAL A 577 3.67 -22.79 -10.12
N LYS A 578 2.46 -23.10 -9.65
CA LYS A 578 1.26 -23.20 -10.49
C LYS A 578 0.14 -22.36 -9.92
N GLU A 579 -0.74 -21.94 -10.79
CA GLU A 579 -1.95 -21.21 -10.45
C GLU A 579 -3.12 -22.14 -10.28
N ILE A 580 -3.90 -21.95 -9.21
CA ILE A 580 -5.11 -22.72 -8.92
C ILE A 580 -6.27 -21.73 -8.79
N ALA A 581 -7.37 -21.97 -9.52
CA ALA A 581 -8.60 -21.22 -9.36
C ALA A 581 -9.16 -21.40 -7.94
N ILE A 582 -9.65 -20.31 -7.36
CA ILE A 582 -10.32 -20.33 -6.06
C ILE A 582 -11.76 -19.82 -6.21
N THR A 583 -12.66 -20.52 -5.53
CA THR A 583 -14.05 -20.09 -5.37
C THR A 583 -14.30 -19.88 -3.89
N GLY A 584 -14.85 -18.76 -3.47
CA GLY A 584 -15.22 -18.56 -2.07
C GLY A 584 -14.97 -17.17 -1.50
N GLU A 585 -14.95 -17.10 -0.19
CA GLU A 585 -14.93 -15.88 0.58
C GLU A 585 -13.69 -15.02 0.30
N ARG A 586 -13.89 -13.70 0.22
CA ARG A 586 -12.83 -12.73 -0.05
C ARG A 586 -12.06 -12.28 1.19
N VAL A 587 -12.35 -12.87 2.34
CA VAL A 587 -11.60 -12.68 3.57
C VAL A 587 -10.36 -13.57 3.53
N VAL A 588 -9.18 -12.97 3.45
CA VAL A 588 -7.89 -13.68 3.47
C VAL A 588 -7.47 -13.97 4.90
N LEU A 589 -7.63 -12.99 5.80
CA LEU A 589 -7.17 -13.08 7.17
C LEU A 589 -8.33 -13.02 8.17
N THR A 590 -8.30 -13.92 9.15
CA THR A 590 -9.15 -13.83 10.35
C THR A 590 -8.60 -12.78 11.33
N ASP A 591 -9.45 -12.23 12.19
CA ASP A 591 -9.03 -11.28 13.24
C ASP A 591 -7.90 -11.84 14.12
N ALA A 592 -7.96 -13.13 14.43
CA ALA A 592 -6.93 -13.82 15.22
C ALA A 592 -5.55 -13.81 14.52
N VAL A 593 -5.52 -14.05 13.21
CA VAL A 593 -4.27 -14.01 12.43
C VAL A 593 -3.76 -12.57 12.31
N ILE A 594 -4.65 -11.59 12.07
CA ILE A 594 -4.29 -10.15 12.02
C ILE A 594 -3.60 -9.74 13.32
N ARG A 595 -4.17 -10.06 14.49
CA ARG A 595 -3.57 -9.71 15.78
C ARG A 595 -2.23 -10.37 16.03
N ARG A 596 -2.04 -11.59 15.56
CA ARG A 596 -0.74 -12.28 15.62
C ARG A 596 0.29 -11.62 14.71
N LEU A 597 -0.09 -11.21 13.49
CA LEU A 597 0.77 -10.45 12.58
C LEU A 597 1.17 -9.10 13.18
N VAL A 598 0.23 -8.39 13.81
CA VAL A 598 0.49 -7.13 14.53
C VAL A 598 1.48 -7.32 15.67
N SER A 599 1.32 -8.39 16.45
CA SER A 599 2.26 -8.74 17.51
C SER A 599 3.66 -9.02 16.96
N ALA A 600 3.72 -9.79 15.85
CA ALA A 600 4.96 -10.09 15.14
C ALA A 600 5.64 -8.81 14.61
N ALA A 601 4.89 -7.95 13.93
CA ALA A 601 5.38 -6.68 13.41
C ALA A 601 5.98 -5.79 14.51
N SER A 602 5.26 -5.67 15.63
CA SER A 602 5.69 -4.88 16.79
C SER A 602 6.95 -5.46 17.45
N ALA A 603 7.07 -6.78 17.50
CA ALA A 603 8.25 -7.46 18.03
C ALA A 603 9.47 -7.25 17.13
N ILE A 604 9.30 -7.41 15.81
CA ILE A 604 10.37 -7.21 14.83
C ILE A 604 10.84 -5.75 14.82
N LYS A 605 9.92 -4.78 14.85
CA LYS A 605 10.28 -3.36 14.95
C LYS A 605 11.23 -3.09 16.12
N ARG A 606 11.01 -3.73 17.29
CA ARG A 606 11.92 -3.59 18.45
C ARG A 606 13.30 -4.16 18.19
N VAL A 607 13.41 -5.27 17.45
CA VAL A 607 14.72 -5.86 17.08
C VAL A 607 15.57 -4.84 16.31
N PHE A 608 14.95 -4.01 15.47
CA PHE A 608 15.64 -2.99 14.68
C PHE A 608 15.61 -1.59 15.32
N ALA A 609 15.75 -1.52 16.65
CA ALA A 609 15.81 -0.28 17.43
C ALA A 609 14.60 0.65 17.18
N SER A 610 13.42 0.07 17.06
CA SER A 610 12.14 0.76 16.84
C SER A 610 12.04 1.56 15.53
N ARG A 611 12.94 1.32 14.58
CA ARG A 611 12.79 1.84 13.21
C ARG A 611 11.69 1.09 12.48
N ASP A 612 10.89 1.82 11.69
CA ASP A 612 9.81 1.22 10.93
C ASP A 612 10.35 0.20 9.93
N GLN A 613 9.61 -0.90 9.80
CA GLN A 613 9.98 -2.05 9.00
C GLN A 613 8.92 -2.34 7.94
N ASP A 614 9.40 -2.77 6.80
CA ASP A 614 8.65 -3.45 5.73
C ASP A 614 8.97 -4.95 5.84
N ILE A 615 7.95 -5.75 6.10
CA ILE A 615 8.09 -7.16 6.50
C ILE A 615 7.26 -8.03 5.57
N GLU A 616 7.92 -8.95 4.85
CA GLU A 616 7.21 -9.99 4.10
C GLU A 616 6.97 -11.20 5.02
N TRP A 617 5.75 -11.70 4.98
CA TRP A 617 5.31 -12.81 5.81
C TRP A 617 4.56 -13.87 4.99
N ALA A 618 4.57 -15.11 5.51
CA ALA A 618 3.75 -16.22 5.04
C ALA A 618 3.04 -16.85 6.23
N TYR A 619 1.86 -17.42 5.98
CA TYR A 619 1.09 -18.16 6.98
C TYR A 619 0.76 -19.54 6.43
N MET A 620 1.04 -20.57 7.24
CA MET A 620 0.79 -21.97 6.90
C MET A 620 0.52 -22.76 8.16
N LYS A 621 -0.56 -23.53 8.20
CA LYS A 621 -0.91 -24.46 9.29
C LYS A 621 -0.81 -23.82 10.68
N GLY A 622 -1.36 -22.63 10.82
CA GLY A 622 -1.35 -21.92 12.10
C GLY A 622 -0.04 -21.22 12.47
N GLN A 623 1.01 -21.30 11.65
CA GLN A 623 2.31 -20.71 11.92
C GLN A 623 2.57 -19.50 11.04
N ILE A 624 3.10 -18.42 11.63
CA ILE A 624 3.60 -17.24 10.91
C ILE A 624 5.08 -17.43 10.61
N TYR A 625 5.44 -17.25 9.34
CA TYR A 625 6.80 -17.26 8.85
C TYR A 625 7.18 -15.85 8.40
N ILE A 626 8.34 -15.39 8.80
CA ILE A 626 8.92 -14.13 8.31
C ILE A 626 9.94 -14.46 7.24
N VAL A 627 9.69 -13.98 6.04
CA VAL A 627 10.52 -14.30 4.88
C VAL A 627 11.37 -13.11 4.43
N GLN A 628 11.08 -11.88 4.89
CA GLN A 628 11.93 -10.71 4.71
C GLN A 628 11.62 -9.65 5.77
N SER A 629 12.63 -8.88 6.19
CA SER A 629 12.46 -7.65 6.97
C SER A 629 13.52 -6.64 6.53
N ARG A 630 13.08 -5.41 6.29
CA ARG A 630 13.96 -4.29 5.93
C ARG A 630 13.43 -2.97 6.48
N PRO A 631 14.28 -1.95 6.63
CA PRO A 631 13.82 -0.62 7.01
C PRO A 631 12.76 -0.11 6.03
N PHE A 632 11.64 0.40 6.56
CA PHE A 632 10.66 1.10 5.76
C PHE A 632 11.16 2.51 5.48
N ILE A 633 11.26 2.87 4.21
CA ILE A 633 11.63 4.20 3.75
C ILE A 633 10.33 4.91 3.38
N SER A 634 9.87 5.83 4.23
CA SER A 634 8.78 6.72 3.84
C SER A 634 9.31 7.67 2.76
N GLY A 635 8.73 7.65 1.58
CA GLY A 635 8.96 8.69 0.59
C GLY A 635 8.74 10.07 1.24
N GLY A 636 9.75 10.93 1.20
CA GLY A 636 9.73 12.27 1.79
C GLY A 636 8.66 13.17 1.16
#